data_411fe3dad843147f7d32640684aae2fa
#
_entry.id   411fe3dad843147f7d32640684aae2fa
#
_cell.length_a   1.000
_cell.length_b   1.000
_cell.length_c   1.000
_cell.angle_alpha   90.00
_cell.angle_beta   90.00
_cell.angle_gamma   90.00
#
_symmetry.space_group_name_H-M   'P 1'
#
loop_
_entity.id
_entity.type
_entity.pdbx_description
1 polymer ?
#
loop_
_entity_poly.entity_id
_entity_poly.type
_entity_poly.pdbx_seq_one_letter_code
_entity_poly.pdbx_strand_id
1 'polypeptide(L)'
;LGLNRGNQEQGICRHKCSEPHRKDVPGCQCDSGCKERQDCCWDYEDTCVEPTRSWKCTNFRCGETRIPGSYCSCSDDCLQKKDCCVNYYSICKGETSWVEEPCESVETPQCPDGFSLPPLIIFSMDGFRAEYLETWSSLLPNIEKLKTCGTHSKYMRAVYPTKTFPNHYSIVTGLYPESHGIIDNNMYDVNLNAHFSISGEEKFKPAWWKGQPVWLTAMSQNLKAGTFFWPGSDVPIGGTYPTLYKIYNGSIPYEERVSGILKWLDNAQPERPDIYTLYIEEPDSSGHSFGPVSAGVIKALQAADKAVEMLMDGLKQRNLHKCVNLIVLADHGMEKTFCKKLEYMTNYFKEVDFYLYAGPAARIRAKNVPKDYFTFDSEGIVKNLTCRRSPQHFKPYLTPDLPKRFHYANNIRIDKVHLLVERQWLAVRDKSYTFCDGGNHGYNNEFKSMEAIFLAYGPSFKEKTEVDAFENIEVYNLMCDLLRITPAENNGTHGSLNHLLKKPFYNPSHPKEVSSPSSCPVSSLTPADDLGCNCTQVNGIESSEKLNERLNLTTEEIKKASSSHLPYGRPKVLQKEKFYCLLFHHQYVSGYSYDIQMPLWTAYTVNKPENTSPLPPTASDCLRPDVRIPAAWSQNCSDYPEGLTLTHSFLYPPNYNSSDLELYDALLTSNIVPMYKAFKDIWDYFHNVLLQKYARERNGVNVISGPVFDYNYDGHFDSPDEIKQYVNNTKIPVPTHYYVILTSCKNTSHTPLNCSESLDVLSFIIPHRPDNTESCAENKTLSEWVEERVQAHSARVRDVELLAGLDFYQERNESVSEILRLKTFLPIFETESN
;
A
#
# COMPACT_ATOMS: atom_id res chain seq x y z
N LEU A 1 -37.34 -16.89 60.21
CA LEU A 1 -36.80 -16.51 58.90
C LEU A 1 -35.78 -15.39 58.98
N GLY A 2 -35.30 -14.98 60.16
CA GLY A 2 -34.36 -13.87 60.32
C GLY A 2 -32.98 -14.20 60.88
N LEU A 3 -32.57 -15.45 60.95
CA LEU A 3 -31.43 -15.81 61.79
C LEU A 3 -30.11 -16.16 61.03
N ASN A 4 -30.03 -15.95 59.74
CA ASN A 4 -28.78 -16.29 59.04
C ASN A 4 -28.18 -15.22 58.14
N ARG A 5 -28.63 -13.94 58.24
CA ARG A 5 -28.05 -12.86 57.45
C ARG A 5 -26.60 -12.55 57.82
N GLY A 6 -26.18 -12.72 59.05
CA GLY A 6 -24.81 -12.41 59.45
C GLY A 6 -23.75 -13.36 58.87
N ASN A 7 -24.09 -14.62 58.65
CA ASN A 7 -23.18 -15.59 58.03
C ASN A 7 -23.23 -15.55 56.48
N GLN A 8 -24.32 -14.97 55.93
CA GLN A 8 -24.47 -14.86 54.51
C GLN A 8 -23.59 -13.77 53.89
N GLU A 9 -23.31 -12.67 54.63
CA GLU A 9 -22.47 -11.58 54.23
C GLU A 9 -20.97 -11.94 54.10
N GLN A 10 -20.54 -13.03 54.74
CA GLN A 10 -19.14 -13.48 54.75
C GLN A 10 -18.79 -14.47 53.64
N GLY A 11 -19.74 -14.91 52.82
CA GLY A 11 -19.47 -15.83 51.74
C GLY A 11 -19.09 -17.25 52.21
N ILE A 12 -20.05 -18.15 52.34
CA ILE A 12 -19.87 -19.52 52.90
C ILE A 12 -18.98 -20.37 51.98
N CYS A 13 -19.06 -20.22 50.67
CA CYS A 13 -18.27 -20.99 49.70
C CYS A 13 -16.90 -20.43 49.43
N ARG A 14 -16.53 -19.31 49.99
CA ARG A 14 -15.21 -18.71 49.81
C ARG A 14 -14.13 -19.72 50.22
N HIS A 15 -13.19 -20.00 49.29
CA HIS A 15 -12.10 -20.98 49.48
C HIS A 15 -12.55 -22.45 49.55
N LYS A 16 -13.81 -22.76 49.25
CA LYS A 16 -14.35 -24.12 49.37
C LYS A 16 -14.90 -24.73 48.07
N CYS A 17 -14.73 -24.08 46.96
CA CYS A 17 -15.34 -24.47 45.67
C CYS A 17 -14.87 -25.84 45.16
N SER A 18 -13.67 -26.29 45.49
CA SER A 18 -13.12 -27.55 45.02
C SER A 18 -13.15 -28.69 46.08
N GLU A 19 -13.74 -28.43 47.21
CA GLU A 19 -13.84 -29.45 48.25
C GLU A 19 -14.86 -30.52 47.87
N PRO A 20 -14.56 -31.80 48.14
CA PRO A 20 -15.51 -32.87 47.89
C PRO A 20 -16.74 -32.75 48.81
N HIS A 21 -17.84 -33.38 48.40
CA HIS A 21 -19.07 -33.42 49.19
C HIS A 21 -18.78 -33.96 50.60
N ARG A 22 -19.11 -33.17 51.61
CA ARG A 22 -18.93 -33.52 53.03
C ARG A 22 -20.23 -34.13 53.56
N LYS A 23 -20.29 -35.45 53.61
CA LYS A 23 -21.49 -36.19 54.09
C LYS A 23 -21.73 -36.00 55.57
N ASP A 24 -20.70 -35.75 56.37
CA ASP A 24 -20.75 -35.69 57.83
C ASP A 24 -20.98 -34.29 58.41
N VAL A 25 -21.07 -33.27 57.55
CA VAL A 25 -21.30 -31.87 57.97
C VAL A 25 -22.73 -31.48 57.57
N PRO A 26 -23.62 -31.17 58.54
CA PRO A 26 -24.94 -30.65 58.19
C PRO A 26 -24.85 -29.24 57.60
N GLY A 27 -25.66 -28.99 56.60
CA GLY A 27 -25.76 -27.67 55.99
C GLY A 27 -25.50 -27.68 54.49
N CYS A 28 -25.39 -26.48 53.92
CA CYS A 28 -25.18 -26.29 52.48
C CYS A 28 -23.82 -26.75 52.04
N GLN A 29 -23.74 -27.09 50.76
CA GLN A 29 -22.52 -27.61 50.15
C GLN A 29 -21.99 -26.68 49.04
N CYS A 30 -20.67 -26.78 48.78
CA CYS A 30 -20.02 -25.98 47.75
C CYS A 30 -19.33 -26.81 46.64
N ASP A 31 -19.62 -28.12 46.58
CA ASP A 31 -19.11 -29.03 45.55
C ASP A 31 -19.96 -28.98 44.29
N SER A 32 -19.39 -29.44 43.16
CA SER A 32 -20.03 -29.43 41.84
C SER A 32 -21.34 -30.18 41.75
N GLY A 33 -21.55 -31.17 42.60
CA GLY A 33 -22.78 -31.97 42.65
C GLY A 33 -23.90 -31.36 43.49
N CYS A 34 -23.70 -30.23 44.15
CA CYS A 34 -24.65 -29.63 45.03
C CYS A 34 -25.95 -29.18 44.33
N LYS A 35 -25.88 -28.81 43.03
CA LYS A 35 -27.07 -28.43 42.25
C LYS A 35 -28.01 -29.59 42.07
N GLU A 36 -27.47 -30.75 41.76
CA GLU A 36 -28.30 -31.98 41.58
C GLU A 36 -28.95 -32.43 42.90
N ARG A 37 -28.24 -32.24 43.99
CA ARG A 37 -28.76 -32.56 45.32
C ARG A 37 -29.64 -31.45 45.91
N GLN A 38 -29.61 -30.23 45.31
CA GLN A 38 -30.32 -29.04 45.77
C GLN A 38 -29.89 -28.57 47.17
N ASP A 39 -28.60 -28.74 47.47
CA ASP A 39 -28.01 -28.36 48.75
C ASP A 39 -26.90 -27.32 48.67
N CYS A 40 -26.78 -26.56 47.52
CA CYS A 40 -25.79 -25.52 47.38
C CYS A 40 -25.99 -24.36 48.38
N CYS A 41 -24.88 -23.82 48.87
CA CYS A 41 -24.90 -22.59 49.65
C CYS A 41 -25.42 -21.43 48.77
N TRP A 42 -25.98 -20.39 49.39
CA TRP A 42 -26.57 -19.27 48.70
C TRP A 42 -25.60 -18.52 47.78
N ASP A 43 -24.31 -18.51 48.17
CA ASP A 43 -23.25 -17.83 47.42
C ASP A 43 -22.48 -18.77 46.45
N TYR A 44 -22.95 -20.00 46.26
CA TYR A 44 -22.27 -20.96 45.38
C TYR A 44 -22.12 -20.46 43.96
N GLU A 45 -23.20 -19.92 43.36
CA GLU A 45 -23.16 -19.38 42.01
C GLU A 45 -22.15 -18.20 41.89
N ASP A 46 -22.24 -17.24 42.79
CA ASP A 46 -21.40 -16.06 42.76
C ASP A 46 -19.94 -16.32 43.14
N THR A 47 -19.67 -17.36 43.88
CA THR A 47 -18.33 -17.67 44.37
C THR A 47 -17.63 -18.77 43.58
N CYS A 48 -18.37 -19.78 43.12
CA CYS A 48 -17.80 -20.96 42.48
C CYS A 48 -18.10 -21.12 41.00
N VAL A 49 -19.17 -20.50 40.48
CA VAL A 49 -19.58 -20.63 39.08
C VAL A 49 -19.30 -19.37 38.25
N GLU A 50 -19.78 -18.23 38.68
CA GLU A 50 -19.56 -16.96 38.00
C GLU A 50 -18.07 -16.63 37.80
N PRO A 51 -17.17 -16.76 38.80
CA PRO A 51 -15.75 -16.51 38.64
C PRO A 51 -15.07 -17.43 37.60
N THR A 52 -15.60 -18.63 37.33
CA THR A 52 -15.03 -19.52 36.32
C THR A 52 -15.18 -18.98 34.90
N ARG A 53 -16.09 -18.00 34.70
CA ARG A 53 -16.41 -17.37 33.41
C ARG A 53 -15.79 -15.98 33.28
N SER A 54 -14.98 -15.56 34.24
CA SER A 54 -14.33 -14.25 34.21
C SER A 54 -12.84 -14.38 33.88
N TRP A 55 -12.35 -13.41 33.09
CA TRP A 55 -10.92 -13.30 32.70
C TRP A 55 -10.15 -12.34 33.61
N LYS A 56 -10.80 -11.79 34.67
CA LYS A 56 -10.21 -10.81 35.58
C LYS A 56 -10.43 -11.23 37.04
N CYS A 57 -9.44 -10.88 37.87
CA CYS A 57 -9.59 -10.98 39.30
C CYS A 57 -10.45 -9.84 39.85
N THR A 58 -11.21 -10.14 40.90
CA THR A 58 -11.82 -9.13 41.77
C THR A 58 -11.15 -9.19 43.12
N ASN A 59 -11.28 -8.18 43.97
CA ASN A 59 -10.76 -8.20 45.32
C ASN A 59 -11.24 -9.42 46.13
N PHE A 60 -12.44 -9.89 45.78
CA PHE A 60 -13.06 -11.03 46.43
C PHE A 60 -12.38 -12.38 46.10
N ARG A 61 -11.76 -12.47 44.92
CA ARG A 61 -11.10 -13.68 44.45
C ARG A 61 -9.65 -13.81 44.93
N CYS A 62 -9.07 -12.73 45.41
CA CYS A 62 -7.65 -12.76 45.81
C CYS A 62 -7.40 -13.79 46.94
N GLY A 63 -6.42 -14.65 46.75
CA GLY A 63 -6.10 -15.74 47.67
C GLY A 63 -7.08 -16.89 47.64
N GLU A 64 -7.92 -17.00 46.60
CA GLU A 64 -8.89 -18.07 46.46
C GLU A 64 -8.23 -19.46 46.45
N THR A 65 -8.97 -20.47 46.83
CA THR A 65 -8.61 -21.85 46.49
C THR A 65 -8.86 -22.03 44.99
N ARG A 66 -7.89 -22.64 44.31
CA ARG A 66 -7.99 -22.85 42.86
C ARG A 66 -9.33 -23.50 42.48
N ILE A 67 -10.07 -22.84 41.60
CA ILE A 67 -11.37 -23.29 41.12
C ILE A 67 -11.15 -24.06 39.80
N PRO A 68 -11.41 -25.38 39.76
CA PRO A 68 -11.26 -26.18 38.53
C PRO A 68 -12.17 -25.63 37.41
N GLY A 69 -11.63 -25.53 36.18
CA GLY A 69 -12.37 -25.08 35.03
C GLY A 69 -12.51 -23.55 34.90
N SER A 70 -11.92 -22.76 35.80
CA SER A 70 -11.88 -21.31 35.66
C SER A 70 -10.98 -20.89 34.51
N TYR A 71 -11.29 -19.79 33.87
CA TYR A 71 -10.50 -19.26 32.74
C TYR A 71 -9.11 -18.82 33.17
N CYS A 72 -9.00 -18.28 34.37
CA CYS A 72 -7.74 -17.91 35.00
C CYS A 72 -7.89 -17.93 36.51
N SER A 73 -6.77 -17.89 37.23
CA SER A 73 -6.77 -18.05 38.70
C SER A 73 -6.35 -16.77 39.42
N CYS A 74 -6.92 -16.57 40.61
CA CYS A 74 -6.48 -15.51 41.55
C CYS A 74 -5.95 -16.15 42.86
N SER A 75 -5.60 -17.42 42.82
CA SER A 75 -5.01 -18.16 43.95
C SER A 75 -3.54 -17.75 44.16
N ASP A 76 -3.02 -17.95 45.38
CA ASP A 76 -1.65 -17.59 45.73
C ASP A 76 -0.60 -18.37 44.94
N ASP A 77 -0.95 -19.54 44.39
CA ASP A 77 -0.05 -20.40 43.60
C ASP A 77 -0.12 -20.14 42.08
N CYS A 78 -0.92 -19.18 41.64
CA CYS A 78 -1.14 -18.98 40.20
C CYS A 78 0.13 -18.55 39.45
N LEU A 79 1.03 -17.82 40.10
CA LEU A 79 2.30 -17.40 39.47
C LEU A 79 3.21 -18.59 39.17
N GLN A 80 3.24 -19.56 40.06
CA GLN A 80 4.01 -20.78 39.86
C GLN A 80 3.42 -21.66 38.78
N LYS A 81 2.09 -21.71 38.68
CA LYS A 81 1.37 -22.51 37.69
C LYS A 81 1.15 -21.72 36.35
N LYS A 82 1.56 -20.47 36.31
CA LYS A 82 1.46 -19.60 35.11
C LYS A 82 0.05 -19.44 34.58
N ASP A 83 -0.94 -19.32 35.44
CA ASP A 83 -2.35 -19.20 35.06
C ASP A 83 -3.09 -18.08 35.80
N CYS A 84 -2.36 -17.12 36.37
CA CYS A 84 -2.99 -15.94 36.95
C CYS A 84 -3.76 -15.15 35.92
N CYS A 85 -4.89 -14.57 36.33
CA CYS A 85 -5.54 -13.53 35.53
C CYS A 85 -4.58 -12.35 35.33
N VAL A 86 -4.72 -11.66 34.20
CA VAL A 86 -3.76 -10.61 33.81
C VAL A 86 -3.74 -9.44 34.80
N ASN A 87 -4.83 -9.19 35.52
CA ASN A 87 -4.91 -8.13 36.52
C ASN A 87 -4.60 -8.61 37.96
N TYR A 88 -4.03 -9.81 38.10
CA TYR A 88 -3.72 -10.37 39.45
C TYR A 88 -2.82 -9.45 40.27
N TYR A 89 -1.74 -8.94 39.67
CA TYR A 89 -0.81 -8.04 40.37
C TYR A 89 -1.47 -6.74 40.80
N SER A 90 -2.28 -6.12 39.93
CA SER A 90 -2.91 -4.84 40.24
C SER A 90 -4.00 -4.95 41.28
N ILE A 91 -4.82 -6.01 41.24
CA ILE A 91 -5.94 -6.19 42.17
C ILE A 91 -5.50 -6.87 43.46
N CYS A 92 -4.63 -7.88 43.36
CA CYS A 92 -4.28 -8.71 44.53
C CYS A 92 -2.94 -8.35 45.20
N LYS A 93 -2.06 -7.64 44.51
CA LYS A 93 -0.74 -7.23 45.03
C LYS A 93 -0.53 -5.72 45.05
N GLY A 94 -1.51 -4.92 44.62
CA GLY A 94 -1.46 -3.47 44.67
C GLY A 94 -0.46 -2.81 43.71
N GLU A 95 0.02 -3.52 42.70
CA GLU A 95 0.90 -2.96 41.69
C GLU A 95 0.10 -2.16 40.65
N THR A 96 0.75 -1.16 40.02
CA THR A 96 0.12 -0.39 38.96
C THR A 96 -0.03 -1.22 37.68
N SER A 97 -1.14 -1.00 36.96
CA SER A 97 -1.34 -1.60 35.63
C SER A 97 -0.41 -0.91 34.61
N TRP A 98 -0.13 -1.59 33.50
CA TRP A 98 0.77 -1.06 32.46
C TRP A 98 0.36 0.33 31.97
N VAL A 99 -0.96 0.56 31.78
CA VAL A 99 -1.47 1.83 31.25
C VAL A 99 -1.25 3.02 32.20
N GLU A 100 -1.18 2.78 33.49
CA GLU A 100 -0.97 3.81 34.51
C GLU A 100 0.49 4.20 34.72
N GLU A 101 1.41 3.38 34.24
CA GLU A 101 2.83 3.69 34.29
C GLU A 101 3.21 4.76 33.24
N PRO A 102 4.15 5.65 33.55
CA PRO A 102 4.68 6.59 32.55
C PRO A 102 5.45 5.85 31.46
N CYS A 103 5.65 6.51 30.32
CA CYS A 103 6.53 5.98 29.27
C CYS A 103 7.93 5.74 29.83
N GLU A 104 8.48 4.56 29.60
CA GLU A 104 9.85 4.22 30.00
C GLU A 104 10.74 4.12 28.77
N SER A 105 11.96 4.68 28.88
CA SER A 105 12.98 4.55 27.86
C SER A 105 13.73 3.22 28.03
N VAL A 106 13.71 2.36 26.99
CA VAL A 106 14.41 1.07 26.99
C VAL A 106 15.47 1.10 25.89
N GLU A 107 16.72 1.32 26.26
CA GLU A 107 17.84 1.37 25.28
C GLU A 107 18.20 -0.01 24.75
N THR A 108 18.11 -1.04 25.57
CA THR A 108 18.38 -2.43 25.21
C THR A 108 17.22 -3.32 25.64
N PRO A 109 16.96 -4.44 24.94
CA PRO A 109 15.89 -5.34 25.35
C PRO A 109 16.13 -5.88 26.77
N GLN A 110 15.10 -5.77 27.62
CA GLN A 110 15.13 -6.35 28.98
C GLN A 110 14.28 -7.62 28.96
N CYS A 111 14.95 -8.74 28.71
CA CYS A 111 14.30 -10.03 28.56
C CYS A 111 14.63 -10.98 29.71
N PRO A 112 13.67 -11.83 30.12
CA PRO A 112 13.96 -12.94 31.01
C PRO A 112 14.97 -13.91 30.40
N ASP A 113 15.59 -14.75 31.22
CA ASP A 113 16.49 -15.79 30.74
C ASP A 113 15.77 -16.71 29.75
N GLY A 114 16.48 -17.09 28.69
CA GLY A 114 15.92 -17.95 27.64
C GLY A 114 15.37 -17.19 26.42
N PHE A 115 15.33 -15.86 26.45
CA PHE A 115 14.94 -15.03 25.32
C PHE A 115 16.19 -14.39 24.70
N SER A 116 16.74 -15.01 23.67
CA SER A 116 17.91 -14.48 22.95
C SER A 116 17.53 -13.44 21.89
N LEU A 117 16.31 -13.50 21.38
CA LEU A 117 15.76 -12.58 20.40
C LEU A 117 14.46 -12.02 20.96
N PRO A 118 14.22 -10.68 20.89
CA PRO A 118 12.91 -10.15 21.26
C PRO A 118 11.80 -10.79 20.43
N PRO A 119 10.79 -11.40 21.05
CA PRO A 119 9.64 -11.91 20.31
C PRO A 119 8.92 -10.78 19.60
N LEU A 120 8.31 -11.09 18.45
CA LEU A 120 7.51 -10.15 17.69
C LEU A 120 6.05 -10.58 17.73
N ILE A 121 5.18 -9.65 18.11
CA ILE A 121 3.72 -9.87 18.09
C ILE A 121 3.11 -8.89 17.09
N ILE A 122 2.36 -9.41 16.12
CA ILE A 122 1.59 -8.64 15.17
C ILE A 122 0.12 -8.78 15.54
N PHE A 123 -0.49 -7.70 15.95
CA PHE A 123 -1.88 -7.65 16.38
C PHE A 123 -2.69 -6.86 15.37
N SER A 124 -3.56 -7.51 14.61
CA SER A 124 -4.46 -6.86 13.66
C SER A 124 -5.83 -6.63 14.27
N MET A 125 -6.29 -5.39 14.17
CA MET A 125 -7.66 -4.96 14.54
C MET A 125 -8.38 -4.59 13.24
N ASP A 126 -9.21 -5.51 12.75
CA ASP A 126 -9.85 -5.37 11.45
C ASP A 126 -10.65 -4.07 11.33
N GLY A 127 -10.42 -3.34 10.25
CA GLY A 127 -11.17 -2.13 9.94
C GLY A 127 -10.88 -0.94 10.84
N PHE A 128 -9.77 -0.93 11.56
CA PHE A 128 -9.42 0.18 12.44
C PHE A 128 -8.88 1.34 11.62
N ARG A 129 -9.77 2.21 11.24
CA ARG A 129 -9.50 3.43 10.47
C ARG A 129 -8.61 4.37 11.26
N ALA A 130 -7.62 4.97 10.59
CA ALA A 130 -6.66 5.88 11.25
C ALA A 130 -7.36 7.03 11.98
N GLU A 131 -8.43 7.55 11.42
CA GLU A 131 -9.21 8.65 11.99
C GLU A 131 -9.87 8.28 13.32
N TYR A 132 -10.17 7.01 13.57
CA TYR A 132 -10.75 6.58 14.86
C TYR A 132 -9.83 6.95 16.02
N LEU A 133 -8.54 6.79 15.84
CA LEU A 133 -7.59 7.10 16.89
C LEU A 133 -7.42 8.60 17.09
N GLU A 134 -7.48 9.39 16.02
CA GLU A 134 -7.47 10.85 16.09
C GLU A 134 -8.68 11.38 16.86
N THR A 135 -9.86 10.84 16.59
CA THR A 135 -11.12 11.35 17.14
C THR A 135 -11.41 10.81 18.54
N TRP A 136 -11.12 9.53 18.81
CA TRP A 136 -11.56 8.82 20.01
C TRP A 136 -10.41 8.41 20.94
N SER A 137 -9.23 8.98 20.79
CA SER A 137 -8.04 8.63 21.57
C SER A 137 -8.27 8.67 23.08
N SER A 138 -9.05 9.64 23.57
CA SER A 138 -9.35 9.79 24.98
C SER A 138 -10.16 8.63 25.58
N LEU A 139 -10.84 7.85 24.72
CA LEU A 139 -11.63 6.69 25.12
C LEU A 139 -10.83 5.38 25.01
N LEU A 140 -9.60 5.43 24.50
CA LEU A 140 -8.76 4.27 24.20
C LEU A 140 -7.39 4.43 24.90
N PRO A 141 -7.34 4.38 26.24
CA PRO A 141 -6.12 4.72 26.98
C PRO A 141 -4.93 3.79 26.68
N ASN A 142 -5.17 2.49 26.48
CA ASN A 142 -4.09 1.55 26.21
C ASN A 142 -3.51 1.72 24.81
N ILE A 143 -4.36 1.85 23.81
CA ILE A 143 -3.95 2.11 22.42
C ILE A 143 -3.24 3.46 22.34
N GLU A 144 -3.76 4.48 23.01
CA GLU A 144 -3.16 5.81 23.04
C GLU A 144 -1.77 5.79 23.68
N LYS A 145 -1.57 5.01 24.72
CA LYS A 145 -0.24 4.86 25.33
C LYS A 145 0.74 4.20 24.36
N LEU A 146 0.33 3.16 23.64
CA LEU A 146 1.18 2.54 22.61
C LEU A 146 1.57 3.56 21.54
N LYS A 147 0.62 4.39 21.11
CA LYS A 147 0.85 5.42 20.10
C LYS A 147 1.87 6.46 20.60
N THR A 148 1.65 7.01 21.78
CA THR A 148 2.43 8.13 22.28
C THR A 148 3.80 7.74 22.80
N CYS A 149 3.94 6.53 23.37
CA CYS A 149 5.21 6.07 23.92
C CYS A 149 6.08 5.34 22.89
N GLY A 150 5.49 4.78 21.85
CA GLY A 150 6.19 4.06 20.80
C GLY A 150 6.39 4.87 19.53
N THR A 151 6.45 4.16 18.41
CA THR A 151 6.51 4.75 17.08
C THR A 151 5.18 4.49 16.38
N HIS A 152 4.61 5.53 15.77
CA HIS A 152 3.41 5.38 14.97
C HIS A 152 3.54 6.14 13.66
N SER A 153 2.85 5.69 12.64
CA SER A 153 2.71 6.45 11.40
C SER A 153 1.46 7.31 11.44
N LYS A 154 1.44 8.35 10.63
CA LYS A 154 0.22 9.17 10.45
C LYS A 154 -0.94 8.28 10.03
N TYR A 155 -0.67 7.36 9.11
CA TYR A 155 -1.54 6.26 8.74
C TYR A 155 -0.74 5.22 7.96
N MET A 156 -1.33 4.05 7.72
CA MET A 156 -0.75 3.03 6.84
C MET A 156 -1.70 2.84 5.66
N ARG A 157 -1.16 2.94 4.44
CA ARG A 157 -1.96 2.79 3.22
C ARG A 157 -2.20 1.32 2.93
N ALA A 158 -3.48 0.98 2.76
CA ALA A 158 -3.88 -0.35 2.35
C ALA A 158 -3.54 -0.60 0.88
N VAL A 159 -3.49 -1.86 0.46
CA VAL A 159 -3.45 -2.23 -0.95
C VAL A 159 -4.87 -2.24 -1.52
N TYR A 160 -4.99 -2.04 -2.81
CA TYR A 160 -6.25 -2.12 -3.52
C TYR A 160 -6.54 -3.57 -3.98
N PRO A 161 -7.76 -4.08 -3.85
CA PRO A 161 -8.89 -3.48 -3.16
C PRO A 161 -8.70 -3.45 -1.63
N THR A 162 -9.28 -2.47 -0.98
CA THR A 162 -9.14 -2.31 0.47
C THR A 162 -10.06 -3.28 1.22
N LYS A 163 -9.81 -4.56 1.00
CA LYS A 163 -10.55 -5.72 1.52
C LYS A 163 -9.71 -6.51 2.50
N THR A 164 -10.37 -7.31 3.33
CA THR A 164 -9.77 -8.00 4.46
C THR A 164 -8.67 -9.00 4.05
N PHE A 165 -8.99 -9.96 3.22
CA PHE A 165 -8.04 -11.03 2.88
C PHE A 165 -6.87 -10.53 2.04
N PRO A 166 -7.10 -9.73 0.98
CA PRO A 166 -5.97 -9.18 0.23
C PRO A 166 -4.98 -8.40 1.10
N ASN A 167 -5.48 -7.55 2.00
CA ASN A 167 -4.62 -6.71 2.83
C ASN A 167 -3.88 -7.48 3.91
N HIS A 168 -4.55 -8.40 4.61
CA HIS A 168 -3.88 -9.21 5.61
C HIS A 168 -2.76 -10.05 5.00
N TYR A 169 -2.99 -10.59 3.82
CA TYR A 169 -1.97 -11.41 3.16
C TYR A 169 -0.85 -10.55 2.56
N SER A 170 -1.15 -9.33 2.11
CA SER A 170 -0.11 -8.38 1.69
C SER A 170 0.80 -7.96 2.84
N ILE A 171 0.26 -7.76 4.02
CA ILE A 171 1.05 -7.39 5.21
C ILE A 171 2.10 -8.46 5.54
N VAL A 172 1.75 -9.73 5.42
CA VAL A 172 2.65 -10.82 5.81
C VAL A 172 3.51 -11.38 4.68
N THR A 173 3.27 -10.96 3.44
CA THR A 173 4.08 -11.40 2.28
C THR A 173 4.89 -10.27 1.64
N GLY A 174 4.53 -9.01 1.88
CA GLY A 174 5.12 -7.87 1.20
C GLY A 174 4.76 -7.78 -0.28
N LEU A 175 3.76 -8.51 -0.73
CA LEU A 175 3.36 -8.58 -2.14
C LEU A 175 2.02 -7.87 -2.38
N TYR A 176 1.89 -7.30 -3.56
CA TYR A 176 0.58 -6.85 -4.04
C TYR A 176 -0.36 -8.05 -4.25
N PRO A 177 -1.68 -7.87 -4.14
CA PRO A 177 -2.63 -8.96 -4.37
C PRO A 177 -2.48 -9.66 -5.72
N GLU A 178 -2.14 -8.94 -6.79
CA GLU A 178 -1.88 -9.55 -8.10
C GLU A 178 -0.75 -10.57 -8.07
N SER A 179 0.18 -10.45 -7.15
CA SER A 179 1.34 -11.34 -7.01
C SER A 179 1.10 -12.45 -6.00
N HIS A 180 0.44 -12.17 -4.88
CA HIS A 180 0.19 -13.23 -3.88
C HIS A 180 -1.09 -14.03 -4.16
N GLY A 181 -1.91 -13.58 -5.09
CA GLY A 181 -3.03 -14.36 -5.59
C GLY A 181 -4.38 -14.16 -4.88
N ILE A 182 -4.41 -13.57 -3.71
CA ILE A 182 -5.65 -13.29 -2.99
C ILE A 182 -6.12 -11.88 -3.38
N ILE A 183 -6.79 -11.82 -4.52
CA ILE A 183 -7.12 -10.53 -5.15
C ILE A 183 -8.42 -9.90 -4.64
N ASP A 184 -9.21 -10.64 -3.91
CA ASP A 184 -10.41 -10.19 -3.23
C ASP A 184 -10.82 -11.25 -2.21
N ASN A 185 -11.85 -10.95 -1.41
CA ASN A 185 -12.47 -11.92 -0.51
C ASN A 185 -13.26 -13.00 -1.27
N ASN A 186 -13.70 -12.68 -2.48
CA ASN A 186 -14.42 -13.59 -3.39
C ASN A 186 -13.76 -13.52 -4.77
N MET A 187 -13.49 -14.68 -5.35
CA MET A 187 -12.85 -14.72 -6.67
C MET A 187 -13.06 -16.06 -7.35
N TYR A 188 -12.88 -16.07 -8.67
CA TYR A 188 -12.92 -17.27 -9.50
C TYR A 188 -11.58 -17.46 -10.20
N ASP A 189 -11.08 -18.68 -10.20
CA ASP A 189 -9.86 -19.04 -10.92
C ASP A 189 -10.24 -20.05 -12.01
N VAL A 190 -10.05 -19.66 -13.28
CA VAL A 190 -10.42 -20.52 -14.42
C VAL A 190 -9.53 -21.76 -14.52
N ASN A 191 -8.25 -21.64 -14.13
CA ASN A 191 -7.31 -22.76 -14.18
C ASN A 191 -7.61 -23.81 -13.11
N LEU A 192 -8.05 -23.38 -11.95
CA LEU A 192 -8.52 -24.27 -10.88
C LEU A 192 -9.98 -24.66 -11.08
N ASN A 193 -10.71 -23.93 -11.92
CA ASN A 193 -12.15 -24.02 -12.07
C ASN A 193 -12.86 -24.07 -10.70
N ALA A 194 -12.57 -23.07 -9.86
CA ALA A 194 -13.05 -23.07 -8.48
C ALA A 194 -13.30 -21.63 -8.01
N HIS A 195 -14.20 -21.49 -7.02
CA HIS A 195 -14.60 -20.23 -6.43
C HIS A 195 -14.06 -20.14 -5.00
N PHE A 196 -13.35 -19.05 -4.72
CA PHE A 196 -12.84 -18.74 -3.38
C PHE A 196 -13.83 -17.83 -2.67
N SER A 197 -14.10 -18.12 -1.40
CA SER A 197 -14.87 -17.25 -0.51
C SER A 197 -14.36 -17.36 0.93
N ILE A 198 -14.62 -16.33 1.74
CA ILE A 198 -14.21 -16.33 3.16
C ILE A 198 -14.89 -17.45 3.94
N SER A 199 -16.16 -17.73 3.64
CA SER A 199 -16.98 -18.71 4.35
C SER A 199 -16.89 -20.13 3.80
N GLY A 200 -16.30 -20.31 2.62
CA GLY A 200 -16.23 -21.60 1.93
C GLY A 200 -15.02 -22.43 2.31
N GLU A 201 -15.03 -23.69 1.92
CA GLU A 201 -13.94 -24.64 2.17
C GLU A 201 -12.76 -24.47 1.20
N GLU A 202 -12.98 -23.82 0.07
CA GLU A 202 -11.96 -23.66 -0.96
C GLU A 202 -10.75 -22.90 -0.46
N LYS A 203 -10.95 -21.95 0.46
CA LYS A 203 -9.87 -21.12 1.04
C LYS A 203 -8.79 -21.93 1.77
N PHE A 204 -9.09 -23.17 2.17
CA PHE A 204 -8.14 -24.03 2.86
C PHE A 204 -7.18 -24.73 1.90
N LYS A 205 -7.38 -24.60 0.60
CA LYS A 205 -6.49 -25.21 -0.40
C LYS A 205 -5.27 -24.32 -0.68
N PRO A 206 -4.05 -24.87 -0.56
CA PRO A 206 -2.82 -24.09 -0.75
C PRO A 206 -2.68 -23.45 -2.13
N ALA A 207 -3.33 -24.00 -3.16
CA ALA A 207 -3.21 -23.50 -4.54
C ALA A 207 -3.60 -22.03 -4.71
N TRP A 208 -4.43 -21.49 -3.84
CA TRP A 208 -4.85 -20.09 -3.88
C TRP A 208 -3.77 -19.15 -3.38
N TRP A 209 -2.95 -19.58 -2.44
CA TRP A 209 -2.03 -18.76 -1.66
C TRP A 209 -0.64 -18.81 -2.25
N LYS A 210 -0.23 -17.72 -2.93
CA LYS A 210 1.10 -17.58 -3.52
C LYS A 210 2.00 -16.76 -2.58
N GLY A 211 3.27 -16.61 -2.95
CA GLY A 211 4.23 -15.91 -2.11
C GLY A 211 4.61 -16.69 -0.86
N GLN A 212 5.41 -16.08 -0.01
CA GLN A 212 5.87 -16.68 1.23
C GLN A 212 5.48 -15.79 2.41
N PRO A 213 4.51 -16.21 3.23
CA PRO A 213 4.16 -15.44 4.42
C PRO A 213 5.26 -15.50 5.48
N VAL A 214 5.28 -14.48 6.33
CA VAL A 214 6.35 -14.26 7.31
C VAL A 214 6.58 -15.44 8.24
N TRP A 215 5.52 -16.18 8.62
CA TRP A 215 5.67 -17.37 9.47
C TRP A 215 6.46 -18.47 8.78
N LEU A 216 6.33 -18.62 7.46
CA LEU A 216 7.12 -19.58 6.70
C LEU A 216 8.56 -19.09 6.48
N THR A 217 8.73 -17.79 6.27
CA THR A 217 10.07 -17.20 6.17
C THR A 217 10.86 -17.43 7.46
N ALA A 218 10.21 -17.19 8.61
CA ALA A 218 10.80 -17.42 9.92
C ALA A 218 11.17 -18.90 10.12
N MET A 219 10.23 -19.80 9.83
CA MET A 219 10.43 -21.24 10.00
C MET A 219 11.53 -21.79 9.10
N SER A 220 11.68 -21.24 7.89
CA SER A 220 12.75 -21.66 6.97
C SER A 220 14.14 -21.23 7.46
N GLN A 221 14.22 -20.34 8.44
CA GLN A 221 15.48 -19.80 8.98
C GLN A 221 15.62 -20.09 10.49
N ASN A 222 15.14 -21.24 10.93
CA ASN A 222 15.31 -21.79 12.28
C ASN A 222 14.57 -21.04 13.38
N LEU A 223 13.55 -20.26 13.04
CA LEU A 223 12.63 -19.65 13.99
C LEU A 223 11.32 -20.42 14.03
N LYS A 224 10.48 -20.11 14.99
CA LYS A 224 9.16 -20.73 15.15
C LYS A 224 8.06 -19.66 15.13
N ALA A 225 6.89 -20.02 14.66
CA ALA A 225 5.77 -19.13 14.51
C ALA A 225 4.52 -19.67 15.22
N GLY A 226 3.82 -18.77 15.91
CA GLY A 226 2.53 -19.07 16.52
C GLY A 226 1.47 -18.11 15.99
N THR A 227 0.44 -18.63 15.34
CA THR A 227 -0.61 -17.80 14.77
C THR A 227 -1.94 -18.06 15.47
N PHE A 228 -2.44 -17.00 16.14
CA PHE A 228 -3.80 -17.05 16.71
C PHE A 228 -4.69 -16.23 15.80
N PHE A 229 -5.04 -16.85 14.69
CA PHE A 229 -5.78 -16.33 13.56
C PHE A 229 -4.94 -15.35 12.72
N TRP A 230 -5.02 -15.53 11.44
CA TRP A 230 -4.58 -14.62 10.39
C TRP A 230 -4.99 -15.25 9.06
N PRO A 231 -5.54 -14.49 8.09
CA PRO A 231 -5.84 -15.07 6.78
C PRO A 231 -4.62 -15.78 6.17
N GLY A 232 -4.79 -17.06 5.86
CA GLY A 232 -3.74 -17.92 5.33
C GLY A 232 -2.97 -18.73 6.38
N SER A 233 -3.11 -18.43 7.68
CA SER A 233 -2.34 -19.13 8.70
C SER A 233 -2.90 -20.52 9.03
N ASP A 234 -4.14 -20.79 8.69
CA ASP A 234 -4.80 -22.11 8.84
C ASP A 234 -4.78 -22.92 7.54
N VAL A 235 -3.88 -22.57 6.62
CA VAL A 235 -3.69 -23.25 5.33
C VAL A 235 -2.25 -23.74 5.25
N PRO A 236 -2.00 -24.99 4.78
CA PRO A 236 -0.64 -25.50 4.65
C PRO A 236 0.05 -24.94 3.39
N ILE A 237 0.33 -23.64 3.38
CA ILE A 237 0.97 -22.96 2.26
C ILE A 237 2.37 -23.54 2.10
N GLY A 238 2.71 -23.92 0.86
CA GLY A 238 4.00 -24.57 0.60
C GLY A 238 4.14 -25.92 1.29
N GLY A 239 3.02 -26.52 1.71
CA GLY A 239 3.00 -27.83 2.39
C GLY A 239 3.20 -27.74 3.91
N THR A 240 3.28 -26.54 4.49
CA THR A 240 3.66 -26.37 5.90
C THR A 240 2.71 -25.42 6.62
N TYR A 241 2.18 -25.86 7.77
CA TYR A 241 1.45 -25.00 8.70
C TYR A 241 2.43 -24.21 9.57
N PRO A 242 2.01 -23.07 10.17
CA PRO A 242 2.79 -22.46 11.26
C PRO A 242 3.08 -23.47 12.38
N THR A 243 4.14 -23.27 13.14
CA THR A 243 4.55 -24.18 14.22
C THR A 243 3.40 -24.44 15.19
N LEU A 244 2.74 -23.39 15.62
CA LEU A 244 1.50 -23.43 16.40
C LEU A 244 0.48 -22.57 15.67
N TYR A 245 -0.74 -23.08 15.53
CA TYR A 245 -1.79 -22.31 14.85
C TYR A 245 -3.17 -22.69 15.36
N LYS A 246 -4.12 -21.81 15.10
CA LYS A 246 -5.55 -22.07 15.36
C LYS A 246 -6.32 -21.91 14.07
N ILE A 247 -7.23 -22.83 13.80
CA ILE A 247 -8.19 -22.69 12.71
C ILE A 247 -9.17 -21.58 13.10
N TYR A 248 -9.42 -20.65 12.18
CA TYR A 248 -10.24 -19.50 12.47
C TYR A 248 -11.62 -19.90 12.98
N ASN A 249 -12.02 -19.35 14.12
CA ASN A 249 -13.33 -19.48 14.71
C ASN A 249 -13.71 -18.14 15.37
N GLY A 250 -14.62 -17.41 14.73
CA GLY A 250 -15.05 -16.09 15.21
C GLY A 250 -15.81 -16.09 16.54
N SER A 251 -16.26 -17.24 17.01
CA SER A 251 -16.96 -17.35 18.30
C SER A 251 -16.00 -17.32 19.51
N ILE A 252 -14.71 -17.48 19.30
CA ILE A 252 -13.72 -17.45 20.38
C ILE A 252 -13.58 -16.02 20.89
N PRO A 253 -13.81 -15.77 22.19
CA PRO A 253 -13.71 -14.41 22.73
C PRO A 253 -12.27 -13.86 22.67
N TYR A 254 -12.14 -12.55 22.62
CA TYR A 254 -10.84 -11.89 22.50
C TYR A 254 -9.91 -12.23 23.66
N GLU A 255 -10.46 -12.33 24.85
CA GLU A 255 -9.72 -12.70 26.06
C GLU A 255 -9.04 -14.08 25.91
N GLU A 256 -9.72 -15.04 25.32
CA GLU A 256 -9.16 -16.36 25.04
C GLU A 256 -8.05 -16.30 23.99
N ARG A 257 -8.21 -15.45 22.98
CA ARG A 257 -7.18 -15.23 21.95
C ARG A 257 -5.90 -14.63 22.55
N VAL A 258 -6.04 -13.59 23.37
CA VAL A 258 -4.91 -12.96 24.06
C VAL A 258 -4.26 -13.96 25.04
N SER A 259 -5.07 -14.68 25.81
CA SER A 259 -4.58 -15.71 26.72
C SER A 259 -3.81 -16.81 25.98
N GLY A 260 -4.27 -17.18 24.78
CA GLY A 260 -3.56 -18.14 23.92
C GLY A 260 -2.16 -17.69 23.55
N ILE A 261 -2.00 -16.44 23.18
CA ILE A 261 -0.67 -15.84 22.87
C ILE A 261 0.21 -15.85 24.12
N LEU A 262 -0.32 -15.45 25.26
CA LEU A 262 0.42 -15.42 26.53
C LEU A 262 0.86 -16.82 26.98
N LYS A 263 0.02 -17.82 26.77
CA LYS A 263 0.36 -19.23 27.08
C LYS A 263 1.48 -19.74 26.18
N TRP A 264 1.47 -19.38 24.90
CA TRP A 264 2.56 -19.75 23.99
C TRP A 264 3.88 -19.08 24.38
N LEU A 265 3.84 -17.86 24.89
CA LEU A 265 5.03 -17.17 25.41
C LEU A 265 5.60 -17.86 26.67
N ASP A 266 4.77 -18.60 27.41
CA ASP A 266 5.19 -19.38 28.58
C ASP A 266 5.94 -20.68 28.20
N ASN A 267 5.87 -21.13 26.95
CA ASN A 267 6.56 -22.32 26.49
C ASN A 267 8.07 -22.16 26.64
N ALA A 268 8.74 -23.26 26.95
CA ALA A 268 10.19 -23.29 26.99
C ALA A 268 10.78 -23.46 25.58
N GLN A 269 12.04 -23.07 25.40
CA GLN A 269 12.76 -23.42 24.19
C GLN A 269 12.97 -24.96 24.15
N PRO A 270 12.90 -25.60 22.96
CA PRO A 270 12.82 -24.98 21.62
C PRO A 270 11.39 -24.81 21.08
N GLU A 271 10.32 -25.08 21.85
CA GLU A 271 8.95 -25.04 21.34
C GLU A 271 8.36 -23.62 21.24
N ARG A 272 8.92 -22.64 21.94
CA ARG A 272 8.36 -21.29 21.99
C ARG A 272 8.49 -20.56 20.66
N PRO A 273 7.38 -19.99 20.12
CA PRO A 273 7.45 -19.18 18.92
C PRO A 273 8.24 -17.87 19.10
N ASP A 274 8.85 -17.41 18.01
CA ASP A 274 9.55 -16.13 17.94
C ASP A 274 8.67 -15.03 17.35
N ILE A 275 7.72 -15.40 16.49
CA ILE A 275 6.72 -14.50 15.92
C ILE A 275 5.33 -14.99 16.23
N TYR A 276 4.46 -14.06 16.57
CA TYR A 276 3.07 -14.33 16.93
C TYR A 276 2.15 -13.44 16.11
N THR A 277 1.03 -14.00 15.63
CA THR A 277 -0.04 -13.21 15.06
C THR A 277 -1.27 -13.29 15.94
N LEU A 278 -2.02 -12.19 16.02
CA LEU A 278 -3.27 -12.09 16.75
C LEU A 278 -4.23 -11.25 15.92
N TYR A 279 -5.46 -11.71 15.80
CA TYR A 279 -6.49 -11.06 14.98
C TYR A 279 -7.78 -10.89 15.75
N ILE A 280 -8.41 -9.73 15.63
CA ILE A 280 -9.77 -9.48 16.10
C ILE A 280 -10.59 -8.83 14.99
N GLU A 281 -11.91 -9.13 14.96
CA GLU A 281 -12.83 -8.66 13.92
C GLU A 281 -13.26 -7.20 14.11
N GLU A 282 -13.18 -6.68 15.34
CA GLU A 282 -13.59 -5.31 15.63
C GLU A 282 -12.44 -4.34 15.45
N PRO A 283 -12.69 -3.10 15.02
CA PRO A 283 -14.03 -2.46 14.86
C PRO A 283 -14.73 -2.69 13.51
N ASP A 284 -14.25 -3.57 12.65
CA ASP A 284 -14.82 -3.81 11.31
C ASP A 284 -16.28 -4.25 11.36
N SER A 285 -16.60 -5.25 12.17
CA SER A 285 -17.98 -5.79 12.24
C SER A 285 -18.99 -4.70 12.63
N SER A 286 -18.67 -3.91 13.65
CA SER A 286 -19.52 -2.81 14.09
C SER A 286 -19.54 -1.66 13.08
N GLY A 287 -18.44 -1.44 12.36
CA GLY A 287 -18.37 -0.46 11.28
C GLY A 287 -19.31 -0.79 10.13
N HIS A 288 -19.38 -2.06 9.75
CA HIS A 288 -20.35 -2.52 8.73
C HIS A 288 -21.80 -2.33 9.18
N SER A 289 -22.08 -2.67 10.42
CA SER A 289 -23.46 -2.65 10.95
C SER A 289 -23.96 -1.23 11.22
N PHE A 290 -23.14 -0.36 11.76
CA PHE A 290 -23.54 0.94 12.31
C PHE A 290 -22.95 2.14 11.59
N GLY A 291 -21.97 1.92 10.70
CA GLY A 291 -21.21 2.99 10.07
C GLY A 291 -20.00 3.43 10.91
N PRO A 292 -19.03 4.15 10.28
CA PRO A 292 -17.80 4.52 10.97
C PRO A 292 -17.96 5.55 12.08
N VAL A 293 -19.04 6.35 12.04
CA VAL A 293 -19.34 7.35 13.08
C VAL A 293 -20.60 6.91 13.82
N SER A 294 -20.43 6.11 14.86
CA SER A 294 -21.56 5.52 15.59
C SER A 294 -21.17 5.12 17.00
N ALA A 295 -22.15 5.03 17.88
CA ALA A 295 -21.97 4.50 19.23
C ALA A 295 -21.53 3.03 19.22
N GLY A 296 -22.00 2.27 18.24
CA GLY A 296 -21.61 0.87 18.06
C GLY A 296 -20.12 0.71 17.79
N VAL A 297 -19.54 1.58 16.96
CA VAL A 297 -18.08 1.58 16.67
C VAL A 297 -17.29 2.00 17.91
N ILE A 298 -17.74 3.00 18.65
CA ILE A 298 -17.07 3.43 19.89
C ILE A 298 -16.98 2.28 20.89
N LYS A 299 -18.07 1.54 21.05
CA LYS A 299 -18.11 0.38 21.93
C LYS A 299 -17.15 -0.73 21.45
N ALA A 300 -17.09 -0.95 20.14
CA ALA A 300 -16.16 -1.91 19.56
C ALA A 300 -14.69 -1.48 19.74
N LEU A 301 -14.40 -0.20 19.60
CA LEU A 301 -13.06 0.36 19.86
C LEU A 301 -12.64 0.15 21.30
N GLN A 302 -13.55 0.34 22.25
CA GLN A 302 -13.29 0.10 23.66
C GLN A 302 -13.04 -1.38 23.94
N ALA A 303 -13.73 -2.30 23.27
CA ALA A 303 -13.45 -3.72 23.34
C ALA A 303 -12.05 -4.06 22.81
N ALA A 304 -11.64 -3.42 21.71
CA ALA A 304 -10.28 -3.56 21.18
C ALA A 304 -9.23 -3.03 22.16
N ASP A 305 -9.49 -1.90 22.81
CA ASP A 305 -8.61 -1.34 23.83
C ASP A 305 -8.44 -2.25 25.03
N LYS A 306 -9.52 -2.93 25.44
CA LYS A 306 -9.46 -3.95 26.51
C LYS A 306 -8.60 -5.13 26.12
N ALA A 307 -8.63 -5.55 24.86
CA ALA A 307 -7.74 -6.60 24.36
C ALA A 307 -6.27 -6.18 24.46
N VAL A 308 -5.95 -4.94 24.12
CA VAL A 308 -4.59 -4.39 24.29
C VAL A 308 -4.21 -4.33 25.78
N GLU A 309 -5.10 -3.88 26.63
CA GLU A 309 -4.89 -3.85 28.10
C GLU A 309 -4.51 -5.25 28.60
N MET A 310 -5.29 -6.24 28.23
CA MET A 310 -5.06 -7.63 28.65
C MET A 310 -3.72 -8.14 28.16
N LEU A 311 -3.37 -7.85 26.90
CA LEU A 311 -2.08 -8.27 26.33
C LEU A 311 -0.91 -7.61 27.07
N MET A 312 -0.97 -6.30 27.28
CA MET A 312 0.13 -5.57 27.91
C MET A 312 0.29 -5.89 29.40
N ASP A 313 -0.83 -6.05 30.12
CA ASP A 313 -0.77 -6.50 31.52
C ASP A 313 -0.25 -7.94 31.65
N GLY A 314 -0.64 -8.80 30.73
CA GLY A 314 -0.13 -10.17 30.66
C GLY A 314 1.37 -10.23 30.35
N LEU A 315 1.86 -9.37 29.48
CA LEU A 315 3.30 -9.24 29.19
C LEU A 315 4.06 -8.71 30.40
N LYS A 316 3.50 -7.69 31.07
CA LYS A 316 4.11 -7.13 32.29
C LYS A 316 4.22 -8.19 33.40
N GLN A 317 3.18 -9.02 33.58
CA GLN A 317 3.17 -10.09 34.57
C GLN A 317 4.30 -11.10 34.33
N ARG A 318 4.75 -11.24 33.07
CA ARG A 318 5.83 -12.15 32.68
C ARG A 318 7.18 -11.45 32.50
N ASN A 319 7.28 -10.17 32.86
CA ASN A 319 8.47 -9.34 32.62
C ASN A 319 8.85 -9.27 31.12
N LEU A 320 7.86 -9.33 30.24
CA LEU A 320 8.08 -9.29 28.78
C LEU A 320 7.69 -7.96 28.15
N HIS A 321 7.14 -7.04 28.92
CA HIS A 321 6.68 -5.72 28.43
C HIS A 321 7.81 -4.80 27.94
N LYS A 322 9.07 -5.10 28.30
CA LYS A 322 10.27 -4.39 27.82
C LYS A 322 11.12 -5.28 26.90
N CYS A 323 10.62 -6.44 26.55
CA CYS A 323 11.32 -7.43 25.73
C CYS A 323 10.66 -7.61 24.37
N VAL A 324 9.34 -7.63 24.32
CA VAL A 324 8.56 -7.94 23.13
C VAL A 324 8.44 -6.70 22.24
N ASN A 325 8.65 -6.89 20.95
CA ASN A 325 8.27 -5.91 19.93
C ASN A 325 6.81 -6.18 19.53
N LEU A 326 5.97 -5.18 19.69
CA LEU A 326 4.54 -5.27 19.37
C LEU A 326 4.21 -4.31 18.23
N ILE A 327 3.56 -4.82 17.19
CA ILE A 327 2.97 -4.02 16.13
C ILE A 327 1.46 -4.19 16.21
N VAL A 328 0.74 -3.08 16.35
CA VAL A 328 -0.71 -3.03 16.27
C VAL A 328 -1.06 -2.29 14.99
N LEU A 329 -1.79 -2.95 14.12
CA LEU A 329 -2.16 -2.40 12.82
C LEU A 329 -3.56 -2.83 12.43
N ALA A 330 -4.04 -2.29 11.32
CA ALA A 330 -5.28 -2.70 10.68
C ALA A 330 -5.02 -3.00 9.21
N ASP A 331 -5.94 -3.69 8.60
CA ASP A 331 -5.89 -4.04 7.18
C ASP A 331 -6.40 -2.90 6.29
N HIS A 332 -7.42 -2.21 6.70
CA HIS A 332 -8.09 -1.13 5.96
C HIS A 332 -8.91 -0.25 6.90
N GLY A 333 -9.55 0.75 6.35
CA GLY A 333 -10.48 1.60 7.08
C GLY A 333 -11.94 1.18 6.89
N MET A 334 -12.84 2.16 6.96
CA MET A 334 -14.28 1.96 6.85
C MET A 334 -14.93 3.25 6.33
N GLU A 335 -15.78 3.12 5.31
CA GLU A 335 -16.53 4.23 4.76
C GLU A 335 -18.01 4.06 5.06
N LYS A 336 -18.72 5.15 5.24
CA LYS A 336 -20.18 5.12 5.41
C LYS A 336 -20.87 4.81 4.08
N THR A 337 -21.85 3.93 4.10
CA THR A 337 -22.62 3.55 2.91
C THR A 337 -24.10 3.72 3.14
N PHE A 338 -24.85 3.85 2.04
CA PHE A 338 -26.27 4.18 2.05
C PHE A 338 -27.02 3.37 1.00
N CYS A 339 -28.19 2.85 1.34
CA CYS A 339 -29.07 2.20 0.36
C CYS A 339 -29.62 3.18 -0.69
N LYS A 340 -29.48 4.48 -0.47
CA LYS A 340 -29.83 5.52 -1.45
C LYS A 340 -28.71 5.80 -2.46
N LYS A 341 -27.54 5.29 -2.22
CA LYS A 341 -26.34 5.50 -3.07
C LYS A 341 -25.92 4.20 -3.72
N LEU A 342 -26.80 3.63 -4.53
CA LEU A 342 -26.54 2.40 -5.28
C LEU A 342 -26.58 2.68 -6.78
N GLU A 343 -25.58 2.16 -7.47
CA GLU A 343 -25.55 2.11 -8.92
C GLU A 343 -26.00 0.72 -9.37
N TYR A 344 -27.11 0.65 -10.10
CA TYR A 344 -27.68 -0.61 -10.56
C TYR A 344 -27.25 -0.93 -11.98
N MET A 345 -26.74 -2.13 -12.21
CA MET A 345 -26.41 -2.55 -13.58
C MET A 345 -27.65 -2.65 -14.47
N THR A 346 -28.82 -2.90 -13.89
CA THR A 346 -30.10 -2.89 -14.61
C THR A 346 -30.46 -1.51 -15.20
N ASN A 347 -29.84 -0.44 -14.73
CA ASN A 347 -29.99 0.88 -15.33
C ASN A 347 -29.14 1.08 -16.59
N TYR A 348 -28.16 0.22 -16.84
CA TYR A 348 -27.22 0.33 -17.96
C TYR A 348 -27.43 -0.74 -19.01
N PHE A 349 -28.02 -1.88 -18.64
CA PHE A 349 -28.28 -3.03 -19.54
C PHE A 349 -29.75 -3.42 -19.44
N LYS A 350 -30.34 -3.74 -20.59
CA LYS A 350 -31.72 -4.29 -20.64
C LYS A 350 -31.80 -5.63 -19.96
N GLU A 351 -30.77 -6.45 -20.18
CA GLU A 351 -30.58 -7.75 -19.56
C GLU A 351 -29.15 -7.85 -19.05
N VAL A 352 -29.00 -8.14 -17.76
CA VAL A 352 -27.69 -8.32 -17.13
C VAL A 352 -27.25 -9.76 -17.34
N ASP A 353 -26.53 -9.98 -18.43
CA ASP A 353 -26.02 -11.29 -18.84
C ASP A 353 -24.55 -11.47 -18.48
N PHE A 354 -24.22 -11.14 -17.25
CA PHE A 354 -22.87 -11.31 -16.70
C PHE A 354 -22.96 -11.47 -15.20
N TYR A 355 -21.87 -11.97 -14.61
CA TYR A 355 -21.74 -12.04 -13.17
C TYR A 355 -21.03 -10.80 -12.63
N LEU A 356 -21.59 -10.22 -11.58
CA LEU A 356 -21.05 -9.04 -10.90
C LEU A 356 -20.64 -9.39 -9.46
N TYR A 357 -19.37 -9.13 -9.15
CA TYR A 357 -18.93 -9.05 -7.76
C TYR A 357 -19.28 -7.67 -7.25
N ALA A 358 -20.41 -7.58 -6.56
CA ALA A 358 -20.99 -6.31 -6.15
C ALA A 358 -20.23 -5.66 -5.00
N GLY A 359 -20.33 -4.32 -4.89
CA GLY A 359 -19.78 -3.56 -3.77
C GLY A 359 -18.90 -2.40 -4.17
N PRO A 360 -17.99 -1.98 -3.27
CA PRO A 360 -17.10 -0.84 -3.51
C PRO A 360 -16.00 -1.08 -4.54
N ALA A 361 -15.63 -2.35 -4.75
CA ALA A 361 -14.62 -2.77 -5.75
C ALA A 361 -15.28 -3.84 -6.60
N ALA A 362 -16.05 -3.41 -7.59
CA ALA A 362 -16.88 -4.29 -8.38
C ALA A 362 -16.12 -4.84 -9.60
N ARG A 363 -16.37 -6.11 -9.91
CA ARG A 363 -15.78 -6.78 -11.08
C ARG A 363 -16.87 -7.49 -11.85
N ILE A 364 -16.69 -7.55 -13.16
CA ILE A 364 -17.63 -8.18 -14.08
C ILE A 364 -16.92 -9.27 -14.85
N ARG A 365 -17.52 -10.45 -14.93
CA ARG A 365 -17.05 -11.57 -15.73
C ARG A 365 -18.22 -12.32 -16.38
N ALA A 366 -17.87 -13.28 -17.22
CA ALA A 366 -18.88 -14.17 -17.80
C ALA A 366 -19.66 -14.91 -16.70
N LYS A 367 -20.96 -15.05 -16.92
CA LYS A 367 -21.87 -15.74 -15.99
C LYS A 367 -21.57 -17.24 -15.94
N ASN A 368 -21.42 -17.87 -17.10
CA ASN A 368 -21.16 -19.29 -17.24
C ASN A 368 -19.67 -19.55 -17.37
N VAL A 369 -19.05 -19.99 -16.29
CA VAL A 369 -17.62 -20.31 -16.30
C VAL A 369 -17.41 -21.79 -15.99
N PRO A 370 -16.41 -22.44 -16.61
CA PRO A 370 -15.38 -21.90 -17.48
C PRO A 370 -15.81 -21.71 -18.96
N LYS A 371 -17.01 -22.12 -19.34
CA LYS A 371 -17.46 -22.19 -20.75
C LYS A 371 -17.26 -20.87 -21.51
N ASP A 372 -17.74 -19.74 -20.95
CA ASP A 372 -17.75 -18.44 -21.61
C ASP A 372 -16.63 -17.51 -21.12
N TYR A 373 -15.70 -18.02 -20.32
CA TYR A 373 -14.67 -17.18 -19.69
C TYR A 373 -13.79 -16.47 -20.73
N PHE A 374 -13.26 -17.20 -21.72
CA PHE A 374 -12.33 -16.65 -22.71
C PHE A 374 -13.01 -15.96 -23.90
N THR A 375 -14.31 -16.16 -24.09
CA THR A 375 -15.08 -15.52 -25.16
C THR A 375 -15.86 -14.29 -24.69
N PHE A 376 -15.78 -13.95 -23.41
CA PHE A 376 -16.50 -12.82 -22.82
C PHE A 376 -16.01 -11.51 -23.42
N ASP A 377 -16.92 -10.65 -23.87
CA ASP A 377 -16.62 -9.37 -24.49
C ASP A 377 -16.46 -8.27 -23.44
N SER A 378 -15.27 -8.23 -22.83
CA SER A 378 -14.93 -7.24 -21.81
C SER A 378 -14.94 -5.81 -22.33
N GLU A 379 -14.41 -5.59 -23.55
CA GLU A 379 -14.37 -4.29 -24.19
C GLU A 379 -15.76 -3.72 -24.44
N GLY A 380 -16.68 -4.58 -24.89
CA GLY A 380 -18.06 -4.20 -25.13
C GLY A 380 -18.80 -3.80 -23.84
N ILE A 381 -18.56 -4.51 -22.74
CA ILE A 381 -19.13 -4.20 -21.45
C ILE A 381 -18.62 -2.84 -20.95
N VAL A 382 -17.31 -2.59 -21.04
CA VAL A 382 -16.72 -1.30 -20.64
C VAL A 382 -17.32 -0.16 -21.47
N LYS A 383 -17.42 -0.35 -22.77
CA LYS A 383 -18.01 0.64 -23.67
C LYS A 383 -19.46 0.99 -23.29
N ASN A 384 -20.25 -0.03 -22.93
CA ASN A 384 -21.65 0.16 -22.54
C ASN A 384 -21.82 0.81 -21.17
N LEU A 385 -20.77 0.84 -20.36
CA LEU A 385 -20.78 1.49 -19.05
C LEU A 385 -20.07 2.85 -19.03
N THR A 386 -19.42 3.22 -20.13
CA THR A 386 -18.56 4.42 -20.18
C THR A 386 -19.40 5.66 -20.43
N CYS A 387 -19.38 6.61 -19.49
CA CYS A 387 -19.97 7.94 -19.63
C CYS A 387 -21.46 7.91 -20.04
N ARG A 388 -22.23 7.01 -19.44
CA ARG A 388 -23.66 6.80 -19.79
C ARG A 388 -24.60 7.68 -19.01
N ARG A 389 -24.22 8.12 -17.84
CA ARG A 389 -25.06 8.95 -16.95
C ARG A 389 -24.27 10.18 -16.49
N SER A 390 -25.00 11.23 -16.16
CA SER A 390 -24.43 12.44 -15.58
C SER A 390 -25.31 12.86 -14.41
N PRO A 391 -24.88 12.69 -13.15
CA PRO A 391 -23.63 12.07 -12.72
C PRO A 391 -23.65 10.54 -12.78
N GLN A 392 -22.47 9.95 -12.98
CA GLN A 392 -22.26 8.52 -12.86
C GLN A 392 -21.26 8.29 -11.73
N HIS A 393 -21.58 7.42 -10.76
CA HIS A 393 -20.84 7.28 -9.51
C HIS A 393 -19.85 6.11 -9.52
N PHE A 394 -19.53 5.63 -10.67
CA PHE A 394 -18.45 4.66 -10.88
C PHE A 394 -17.82 4.91 -12.24
N LYS A 395 -16.61 4.40 -12.41
CA LYS A 395 -15.90 4.48 -13.68
C LYS A 395 -15.47 3.08 -14.08
N PRO A 396 -15.88 2.60 -15.28
CA PRO A 396 -15.44 1.29 -15.75
C PRO A 396 -14.03 1.35 -16.33
N TYR A 397 -13.28 0.27 -16.12
CA TYR A 397 -11.94 0.09 -16.68
C TYR A 397 -11.78 -1.34 -17.18
N LEU A 398 -11.02 -1.50 -18.25
CA LEU A 398 -10.27 -2.73 -18.44
C LEU A 398 -9.10 -2.65 -17.43
N THR A 399 -8.83 -3.73 -16.71
CA THR A 399 -7.86 -3.68 -15.60
C THR A 399 -6.46 -3.19 -15.99
N PRO A 400 -5.93 -3.47 -17.21
CA PRO A 400 -4.66 -2.88 -17.63
C PRO A 400 -4.67 -1.35 -17.70
N ASP A 401 -5.84 -0.73 -17.83
CA ASP A 401 -6.00 0.73 -17.92
C ASP A 401 -6.16 1.40 -16.55
N LEU A 402 -6.28 0.63 -15.48
CA LEU A 402 -6.33 1.17 -14.13
C LEU A 402 -5.04 1.94 -13.82
N PRO A 403 -5.11 2.98 -12.95
CA PRO A 403 -3.88 3.62 -12.49
C PRO A 403 -2.85 2.61 -12.01
N LYS A 404 -1.62 2.75 -12.46
CA LYS A 404 -0.53 1.80 -12.15
C LYS A 404 -0.23 1.70 -10.66
N ARG A 405 -0.54 2.73 -9.89
CA ARG A 405 -0.39 2.73 -8.44
C ARG A 405 -1.20 1.65 -7.73
N PHE A 406 -2.27 1.17 -8.35
CA PHE A 406 -3.07 0.08 -7.80
C PHE A 406 -2.38 -1.28 -7.90
N HIS A 407 -1.51 -1.49 -8.88
CA HIS A 407 -0.88 -2.78 -9.15
C HIS A 407 -1.90 -3.92 -9.17
N TYR A 408 -2.96 -3.73 -9.96
CA TYR A 408 -4.13 -4.61 -9.94
C TYR A 408 -4.54 -5.02 -11.35
N ALA A 409 -3.75 -5.87 -11.97
CA ALA A 409 -4.03 -6.36 -13.34
C ALA A 409 -3.40 -7.73 -13.64
N ASN A 410 -2.21 -8.02 -13.10
CA ASN A 410 -1.42 -9.19 -13.51
C ASN A 410 -1.79 -10.45 -12.71
N ASN A 411 -3.04 -10.90 -12.85
CA ASN A 411 -3.47 -12.19 -12.30
C ASN A 411 -4.71 -12.64 -13.04
N ILE A 412 -4.78 -13.92 -13.36
CA ILE A 412 -5.93 -14.50 -14.06
C ILE A 412 -7.23 -14.39 -13.25
N ARG A 413 -7.13 -14.32 -11.94
CA ARG A 413 -8.28 -14.17 -11.03
C ARG A 413 -8.88 -12.78 -11.04
N ILE A 414 -8.12 -11.78 -11.52
CA ILE A 414 -8.64 -10.42 -11.68
C ILE A 414 -9.44 -10.35 -12.97
N ASP A 415 -10.73 -10.14 -12.85
CA ASP A 415 -11.61 -10.04 -14.00
C ASP A 415 -11.27 -8.80 -14.82
N LYS A 416 -11.35 -8.91 -16.14
CA LYS A 416 -10.92 -7.85 -17.07
C LYS A 416 -11.72 -6.57 -16.94
N VAL A 417 -12.98 -6.63 -16.50
CA VAL A 417 -13.80 -5.44 -16.29
C VAL A 417 -13.82 -5.11 -14.81
N HIS A 418 -13.40 -3.90 -14.49
CA HIS A 418 -13.35 -3.39 -13.12
C HIS A 418 -14.10 -2.06 -13.02
N LEU A 419 -14.84 -1.88 -11.94
CA LEU A 419 -15.57 -0.64 -11.68
C LEU A 419 -14.93 0.06 -10.47
N LEU A 420 -14.34 1.24 -10.68
CA LEU A 420 -13.90 2.11 -9.60
C LEU A 420 -15.10 2.91 -9.11
N VAL A 421 -15.50 2.66 -7.89
CA VAL A 421 -16.72 3.21 -7.31
C VAL A 421 -16.38 4.42 -6.43
N GLU A 422 -17.19 5.48 -6.51
CA GLU A 422 -17.05 6.67 -5.68
C GLU A 422 -17.30 6.37 -4.22
N ARG A 423 -16.76 7.21 -3.33
CA ARG A 423 -17.02 7.12 -1.89
C ARG A 423 -18.49 7.03 -1.59
N GLN A 424 -18.87 6.11 -0.67
CA GLN A 424 -20.23 5.93 -0.18
C GLN A 424 -21.16 5.23 -1.16
N TRP A 425 -20.74 5.02 -2.41
CA TRP A 425 -21.52 4.33 -3.43
C TRP A 425 -21.15 2.86 -3.51
N LEU A 426 -22.11 2.06 -3.96
CA LEU A 426 -21.91 0.63 -4.21
C LEU A 426 -22.47 0.32 -5.61
N ALA A 427 -21.72 -0.47 -6.38
CA ALA A 427 -22.18 -0.99 -7.65
C ALA A 427 -22.82 -2.35 -7.41
N VAL A 428 -24.08 -2.51 -7.77
CA VAL A 428 -24.88 -3.69 -7.52
C VAL A 428 -25.65 -4.09 -8.78
N ARG A 429 -26.11 -5.34 -8.83
CA ARG A 429 -26.81 -5.88 -9.99
C ARG A 429 -28.19 -5.23 -10.18
N ASP A 430 -29.03 -5.29 -9.15
CA ASP A 430 -30.42 -4.84 -9.20
C ASP A 430 -30.93 -4.47 -7.81
N LYS A 431 -32.22 -4.14 -7.74
CA LYS A 431 -32.87 -3.66 -6.50
C LYS A 431 -33.03 -4.73 -5.41
N SER A 432 -32.66 -5.97 -5.66
CA SER A 432 -32.70 -7.04 -4.65
C SER A 432 -31.58 -6.95 -3.62
N TYR A 433 -30.58 -6.13 -3.88
CA TYR A 433 -29.44 -5.94 -2.98
C TYR A 433 -29.85 -5.08 -1.78
N THR A 434 -29.66 -5.63 -0.56
CA THR A 434 -30.13 -4.99 0.67
C THR A 434 -29.00 -4.68 1.69
N PHE A 435 -27.77 -5.18 1.47
CA PHE A 435 -26.62 -4.93 2.35
C PHE A 435 -25.93 -3.60 2.00
N CYS A 436 -26.60 -2.48 2.31
CA CYS A 436 -26.17 -1.19 1.81
C CYS A 436 -26.07 -0.09 2.87
N ASP A 437 -26.92 -0.08 3.91
CA ASP A 437 -26.81 0.90 4.98
C ASP A 437 -25.80 0.47 6.04
N GLY A 438 -25.00 1.42 6.53
CA GLY A 438 -23.98 1.20 7.55
C GLY A 438 -22.61 1.61 7.05
N GLY A 439 -21.72 0.64 6.86
CA GLY A 439 -20.38 0.90 6.38
C GLY A 439 -19.86 -0.20 5.48
N ASN A 440 -18.90 0.15 4.66
CA ASN A 440 -18.18 -0.81 3.81
C ASN A 440 -16.79 -0.27 3.45
N HIS A 441 -16.00 -1.13 2.86
CA HIS A 441 -14.64 -0.83 2.43
C HIS A 441 -14.35 -1.62 1.15
N GLY A 442 -13.25 -1.30 0.50
CA GLY A 442 -12.89 -1.85 -0.81
C GLY A 442 -12.57 -0.74 -1.81
N TYR A 443 -12.85 0.50 -1.44
CA TYR A 443 -12.65 1.68 -2.28
C TYR A 443 -11.16 1.95 -2.57
N ASN A 444 -10.93 2.89 -3.47
CA ASN A 444 -9.61 3.44 -3.77
C ASN A 444 -8.80 3.65 -2.48
N ASN A 445 -7.59 3.10 -2.44
CA ASN A 445 -6.73 3.13 -1.26
C ASN A 445 -6.11 4.50 -0.95
N GLU A 446 -6.35 5.51 -1.81
CA GLU A 446 -6.01 6.90 -1.50
C GLU A 446 -7.06 7.58 -0.60
N PHE A 447 -8.26 7.05 -0.56
CA PHE A 447 -9.31 7.65 0.26
C PHE A 447 -8.92 7.64 1.73
N LYS A 448 -9.12 8.79 2.39
CA LYS A 448 -8.84 8.95 3.81
C LYS A 448 -9.60 7.94 4.67
N SER A 449 -10.84 7.61 4.27
CA SER A 449 -11.66 6.62 4.98
C SER A 449 -11.10 5.20 4.94
N MET A 450 -10.22 4.91 3.98
CA MET A 450 -9.60 3.59 3.82
C MET A 450 -8.24 3.47 4.52
N GLU A 451 -7.74 4.56 5.10
CA GLU A 451 -6.47 4.58 5.82
C GLU A 451 -6.54 3.78 7.12
N ALA A 452 -5.52 2.99 7.39
CA ALA A 452 -5.43 2.12 8.56
C ALA A 452 -4.43 2.67 9.59
N ILE A 453 -4.53 2.19 10.83
CA ILE A 453 -3.56 2.51 11.88
C ILE A 453 -2.29 1.67 11.72
N PHE A 454 -1.18 2.21 12.21
CA PHE A 454 0.06 1.48 12.45
C PHE A 454 0.72 2.02 13.71
N LEU A 455 0.86 1.17 14.72
CA LEU A 455 1.51 1.45 15.99
C LEU A 455 2.59 0.40 16.25
N ALA A 456 3.76 0.84 16.67
CA ALA A 456 4.89 -0.04 16.98
C ALA A 456 5.45 0.33 18.36
N TYR A 457 5.61 -0.67 19.19
CA TYR A 457 6.06 -0.48 20.56
C TYR A 457 7.02 -1.61 20.94
N GLY A 458 8.16 -1.27 21.47
CA GLY A 458 9.11 -2.29 21.93
C GLY A 458 10.57 -1.80 21.89
N PRO A 459 11.49 -2.66 22.32
CA PRO A 459 12.88 -2.27 22.47
C PRO A 459 13.60 -1.94 21.15
N SER A 460 13.13 -2.46 20.03
CA SER A 460 13.74 -2.21 18.72
C SER A 460 13.21 -0.93 18.06
N PHE A 461 12.09 -0.41 18.52
CA PHE A 461 11.45 0.77 17.92
C PHE A 461 11.85 2.05 18.67
N LYS A 462 11.88 3.14 17.94
CA LYS A 462 12.06 4.48 18.52
C LYS A 462 10.91 4.81 19.46
N GLU A 463 11.15 5.70 20.38
CA GLU A 463 10.16 6.15 21.37
C GLU A 463 9.64 7.52 21.00
N LYS A 464 8.35 7.77 21.31
CA LYS A 464 7.70 9.08 21.13
C LYS A 464 7.95 9.66 19.73
N THR A 465 7.84 8.80 18.70
CA THR A 465 8.17 9.15 17.32
C THR A 465 6.95 8.99 16.43
N GLU A 466 6.70 10.00 15.59
CA GLU A 466 5.74 9.92 14.51
C GLU A 466 6.49 9.87 13.19
N VAL A 467 6.08 8.97 12.30
CA VAL A 467 6.64 8.87 10.94
C VAL A 467 5.56 9.16 9.91
N ASP A 468 5.98 9.52 8.70
CA ASP A 468 5.07 9.73 7.59
C ASP A 468 4.37 8.41 7.22
N ALA A 469 3.24 8.53 6.54
CA ALA A 469 2.49 7.38 6.06
C ALA A 469 3.33 6.52 5.11
N PHE A 470 3.10 5.22 5.15
CA PHE A 470 3.74 4.26 4.28
C PHE A 470 2.74 3.18 3.88
N GLU A 471 3.10 2.38 2.88
CA GLU A 471 2.25 1.29 2.40
C GLU A 471 2.45 0.02 3.20
N ASN A 472 1.39 -0.77 3.34
CA ASN A 472 1.45 -1.99 4.16
C ASN A 472 2.33 -3.10 3.56
N ILE A 473 2.67 -3.02 2.27
CA ILE A 473 3.63 -3.95 1.65
C ILE A 473 5.04 -3.81 2.21
N GLU A 474 5.33 -2.71 2.92
CA GLU A 474 6.62 -2.46 3.55
C GLU A 474 6.79 -3.22 4.88
N VAL A 475 5.70 -3.66 5.50
CA VAL A 475 5.73 -4.26 6.84
C VAL A 475 6.45 -5.62 6.86
N TYR A 476 6.34 -6.40 5.80
CA TYR A 476 7.00 -7.71 5.73
C TYR A 476 8.53 -7.60 5.91
N ASN A 477 9.19 -6.70 5.17
CA ASN A 477 10.63 -6.46 5.32
C ASN A 477 10.97 -5.99 6.73
N LEU A 478 10.13 -5.12 7.31
CA LEU A 478 10.32 -4.65 8.70
C LEU A 478 10.27 -5.80 9.69
N MET A 479 9.31 -6.70 9.57
CA MET A 479 9.18 -7.87 10.43
C MET A 479 10.39 -8.79 10.31
N CYS A 480 10.87 -9.02 9.09
CA CYS A 480 12.07 -9.82 8.85
C CYS A 480 13.30 -9.17 9.49
N ASP A 481 13.43 -7.86 9.43
CA ASP A 481 14.53 -7.14 10.09
C ASP A 481 14.46 -7.27 11.61
N LEU A 482 13.25 -7.17 12.19
CA LEU A 482 13.06 -7.37 13.64
C LEU A 482 13.44 -8.77 14.10
N LEU A 483 13.19 -9.76 13.27
CA LEU A 483 13.53 -11.16 13.53
C LEU A 483 14.94 -11.53 13.07
N ARG A 484 15.66 -10.61 12.44
CA ARG A 484 17.01 -10.80 11.91
C ARG A 484 17.10 -11.95 10.91
N ILE A 485 16.09 -12.03 10.04
CA ILE A 485 16.01 -13.02 8.96
C ILE A 485 15.98 -12.31 7.61
N THR A 486 16.31 -13.07 6.56
CA THR A 486 16.29 -12.57 5.19
C THR A 486 14.90 -12.71 4.61
N PRO A 487 14.26 -11.61 4.15
CA PRO A 487 12.95 -11.70 3.53
C PRO A 487 13.02 -12.39 2.17
N ALA A 488 11.91 -13.03 1.79
CA ALA A 488 11.73 -13.50 0.42
C ALA A 488 11.55 -12.30 -0.51
N GLU A 489 11.74 -12.50 -1.81
CA GLU A 489 11.50 -11.49 -2.83
C GLU A 489 10.08 -10.94 -2.70
N ASN A 490 9.94 -9.61 -2.64
CA ASN A 490 8.66 -8.95 -2.41
C ASN A 490 8.64 -7.56 -3.04
N ASN A 491 7.50 -6.90 -2.98
CA ASN A 491 7.25 -5.59 -3.57
C ASN A 491 7.61 -4.41 -2.65
N GLY A 492 7.93 -4.68 -1.40
CA GLY A 492 8.42 -3.66 -0.48
C GLY A 492 9.78 -3.13 -0.91
N THR A 493 10.10 -1.94 -0.47
CA THR A 493 11.41 -1.31 -0.70
C THR A 493 12.22 -1.44 0.57
N HIS A 494 13.08 -2.46 0.64
CA HIS A 494 13.79 -2.84 1.86
C HIS A 494 14.74 -1.73 2.31
N GLY A 495 14.53 -1.22 3.50
CA GLY A 495 15.24 -0.08 4.07
C GLY A 495 14.41 1.19 4.17
N SER A 496 13.25 1.25 3.50
CA SER A 496 12.39 2.43 3.55
C SER A 496 11.75 2.69 4.92
N LEU A 497 11.70 1.68 5.81
CA LEU A 497 11.20 1.80 7.17
C LEU A 497 12.31 1.77 8.25
N ASN A 498 13.58 1.90 7.85
CA ASN A 498 14.69 1.90 8.81
C ASN A 498 14.57 3.03 9.86
N HIS A 499 13.92 4.11 9.51
CA HIS A 499 13.74 5.27 10.40
C HIS A 499 12.77 5.01 11.57
N LEU A 500 12.07 3.87 11.57
CA LEU A 500 11.25 3.42 12.71
C LEU A 500 12.09 2.75 13.79
N LEU A 501 13.28 2.28 13.45
CA LEU A 501 14.12 1.43 14.29
C LEU A 501 15.24 2.22 14.94
N LYS A 502 15.58 1.86 16.20
CA LYS A 502 16.72 2.45 16.92
C LYS A 502 18.03 2.09 16.24
N LYS A 503 18.19 0.80 15.87
CA LYS A 503 19.37 0.27 15.21
C LYS A 503 18.93 -0.58 14.02
N PRO A 504 18.86 0.01 12.82
CA PRO A 504 18.48 -0.76 11.63
C PRO A 504 19.41 -1.95 11.42
N PHE A 505 18.82 -3.11 11.15
CA PHE A 505 19.54 -4.34 10.88
C PHE A 505 20.05 -4.40 9.45
N TYR A 506 19.26 -3.91 8.50
CA TYR A 506 19.56 -3.94 7.08
C TYR A 506 20.03 -2.58 6.59
N ASN A 507 21.16 -2.55 5.91
CA ASN A 507 21.72 -1.33 5.31
C ASN A 507 21.52 -1.37 3.81
N PRO A 508 20.55 -0.58 3.27
CA PRO A 508 20.29 -0.56 1.84
C PRO A 508 21.41 0.15 1.08
N SER A 509 21.57 -0.25 -0.17
CA SER A 509 22.50 0.40 -1.10
C SER A 509 21.80 0.68 -2.41
N HIS A 510 22.31 1.65 -3.15
CA HIS A 510 21.81 1.91 -4.49
C HIS A 510 22.18 0.75 -5.42
N PRO A 511 21.27 0.36 -6.33
CA PRO A 511 21.62 -0.66 -7.32
C PRO A 511 22.71 -0.13 -8.26
N LYS A 512 23.56 -1.03 -8.72
CA LYS A 512 24.62 -0.70 -9.67
C LYS A 512 24.01 -0.57 -11.05
N GLU A 513 24.52 0.42 -11.82
CA GLU A 513 24.14 0.57 -13.20
C GLU A 513 24.48 -0.70 -13.99
N VAL A 514 23.53 -1.19 -14.78
CA VAL A 514 23.70 -2.41 -15.56
C VAL A 514 24.20 -2.11 -16.96
N SER A 515 23.70 -1.03 -17.58
CA SER A 515 24.17 -0.54 -18.89
C SER A 515 24.69 0.88 -18.75
N SER A 516 25.96 1.09 -19.08
CA SER A 516 26.58 2.41 -19.00
C SER A 516 26.36 3.19 -20.30
N PRO A 517 26.25 4.53 -20.23
CA PRO A 517 26.04 5.35 -21.42
C PRO A 517 27.32 5.51 -22.23
N SER A 518 27.14 5.75 -23.53
CA SER A 518 28.18 6.20 -24.44
C SER A 518 27.99 7.67 -24.77
N SER A 519 29.00 8.31 -25.32
CA SER A 519 28.85 9.62 -25.93
C SER A 519 28.51 9.44 -27.41
N CYS A 520 27.62 10.29 -27.92
CA CYS A 520 27.28 10.33 -29.34
C CYS A 520 27.80 11.67 -29.91
N PRO A 521 29.06 11.75 -30.34
CA PRO A 521 29.63 12.99 -30.83
C PRO A 521 29.08 13.37 -32.20
N VAL A 522 29.12 14.66 -32.51
CA VAL A 522 28.85 15.18 -33.84
C VAL A 522 29.97 14.73 -34.76
N SER A 523 29.69 13.89 -35.74
CA SER A 523 30.65 13.42 -36.74
C SER A 523 30.63 14.27 -38.01
N SER A 524 29.51 14.91 -38.30
CA SER A 524 29.31 15.77 -39.45
C SER A 524 28.23 16.82 -39.12
N LEU A 525 28.42 18.04 -39.59
CA LEU A 525 27.46 19.14 -39.41
C LEU A 525 26.28 19.05 -40.39
N THR A 526 26.39 18.17 -41.40
CA THR A 526 25.29 17.92 -42.33
C THR A 526 24.77 16.53 -42.16
N PRO A 527 23.45 16.32 -42.24
CA PRO A 527 22.88 14.97 -42.13
C PRO A 527 23.38 14.07 -43.26
N ALA A 528 23.75 12.83 -42.92
CA ALA A 528 24.24 11.86 -43.91
C ALA A 528 23.14 11.31 -44.80
N ASP A 529 21.90 11.22 -44.28
CA ASP A 529 20.73 10.68 -44.96
C ASP A 529 19.53 11.62 -44.88
N ASP A 530 18.67 11.50 -45.90
CA ASP A 530 17.39 12.21 -45.91
C ASP A 530 16.36 11.45 -45.06
N LEU A 531 16.01 12.04 -43.90
CA LEU A 531 14.97 11.48 -43.01
C LEU A 531 13.57 12.00 -43.33
N GLY A 532 13.39 12.69 -44.45
CA GLY A 532 12.14 13.31 -44.83
C GLY A 532 11.82 14.57 -44.05
N CYS A 533 12.83 15.18 -43.46
CA CYS A 533 12.66 16.34 -42.61
C CYS A 533 12.68 17.63 -43.45
N ASN A 534 11.79 18.56 -43.13
CA ASN A 534 11.71 19.84 -43.77
C ASN A 534 11.55 20.95 -42.72
N CYS A 535 12.58 21.76 -42.57
CA CYS A 535 12.60 22.89 -41.65
C CYS A 535 13.07 24.16 -42.39
N THR A 536 12.20 24.66 -43.26
CA THR A 536 12.47 25.82 -44.12
C THR A 536 12.50 27.16 -43.38
N GLN A 537 11.92 27.19 -42.18
CA GLN A 537 11.87 28.40 -41.34
C GLN A 537 13.22 28.83 -40.77
N VAL A 538 14.22 27.98 -40.86
CA VAL A 538 15.59 28.30 -40.45
C VAL A 538 16.24 29.33 -41.34
N ASN A 539 15.77 29.49 -42.57
CA ASN A 539 16.36 30.29 -43.61
C ASN A 539 16.21 31.82 -43.44
N GLY A 540 16.36 32.35 -42.29
CA GLY A 540 16.30 33.77 -42.05
C GLY A 540 16.99 34.16 -40.75
N ILE A 541 17.34 33.15 -39.94
CA ILE A 541 17.94 33.34 -38.63
C ILE A 541 19.37 32.79 -38.60
N GLU A 542 19.55 31.49 -38.92
CA GLU A 542 20.86 30.82 -38.95
C GLU A 542 20.85 29.64 -39.95
N SER A 543 22.00 29.22 -40.41
CA SER A 543 22.13 28.05 -41.30
C SER A 543 21.98 26.75 -40.48
N SER A 544 21.54 25.67 -41.13
CA SER A 544 21.46 24.35 -40.52
C SER A 544 22.80 23.90 -39.91
N GLU A 545 23.89 24.20 -40.53
CA GLU A 545 25.23 23.87 -40.07
C GLU A 545 25.56 24.57 -38.74
N LYS A 546 25.22 25.86 -38.60
CA LYS A 546 25.41 26.60 -37.36
C LYS A 546 24.54 26.09 -36.23
N LEU A 547 23.29 25.72 -36.54
CA LEU A 547 22.40 25.10 -35.53
C LEU A 547 22.97 23.75 -35.07
N ASN A 548 23.53 22.96 -35.99
CA ASN A 548 24.15 21.68 -35.62
C ASN A 548 25.45 21.86 -34.83
N GLU A 549 26.20 22.92 -35.01
CA GLU A 549 27.36 23.28 -34.20
C GLU A 549 26.98 23.46 -32.71
N ARG A 550 25.79 23.96 -32.44
CA ARG A 550 25.30 24.13 -31.07
C ARG A 550 25.14 22.82 -30.33
N LEU A 551 25.01 21.70 -31.04
CA LEU A 551 24.88 20.35 -30.45
C LEU A 551 26.25 19.79 -30.00
N ASN A 552 27.32 20.40 -30.37
CA ASN A 552 28.70 20.04 -29.99
C ASN A 552 29.15 20.90 -28.80
N LEU A 553 28.64 20.58 -27.61
CA LEU A 553 28.93 21.31 -26.40
C LEU A 553 30.37 21.07 -25.95
N THR A 554 31.02 22.11 -25.42
CA THR A 554 32.32 22.01 -24.78
C THR A 554 32.20 21.25 -23.44
N THR A 555 33.35 20.80 -22.91
CA THR A 555 33.35 20.11 -21.58
C THR A 555 32.75 21.00 -20.49
N GLU A 556 33.01 22.29 -20.51
CA GLU A 556 32.44 23.24 -19.54
C GLU A 556 30.92 23.41 -19.72
N GLU A 557 30.45 23.44 -20.95
CA GLU A 557 29.02 23.54 -21.26
C GLU A 557 28.28 22.26 -20.83
N ILE A 558 28.92 21.08 -21.01
CA ILE A 558 28.37 19.78 -20.54
C ILE A 558 28.25 19.76 -19.01
N LYS A 559 29.28 20.24 -18.31
CA LYS A 559 29.21 20.32 -16.82
C LYS A 559 28.10 21.24 -16.36
N LYS A 560 27.94 22.38 -17.02
CA LYS A 560 26.87 23.35 -16.70
C LYS A 560 25.50 22.75 -16.96
N ALA A 561 25.31 22.06 -18.06
CA ALA A 561 24.05 21.38 -18.39
C ALA A 561 23.74 20.27 -17.36
N SER A 562 24.74 19.49 -16.97
CA SER A 562 24.59 18.45 -15.95
C SER A 562 24.21 19.02 -14.58
N SER A 563 24.86 20.11 -14.16
CA SER A 563 24.54 20.78 -12.90
C SER A 563 23.13 21.35 -12.88
N SER A 564 22.71 21.92 -14.02
CA SER A 564 21.42 22.63 -14.12
C SER A 564 20.24 21.68 -14.31
N HIS A 565 20.43 20.54 -14.98
CA HIS A 565 19.32 19.69 -15.39
C HIS A 565 19.36 18.30 -14.76
N LEU A 566 20.49 17.90 -14.18
CA LEU A 566 20.66 16.63 -13.46
C LEU A 566 21.22 16.89 -12.05
N PRO A 567 20.53 17.69 -11.22
CA PRO A 567 21.07 18.08 -9.91
C PRO A 567 21.21 16.92 -8.92
N TYR A 568 20.52 15.81 -9.16
CA TYR A 568 20.57 14.62 -8.30
C TYR A 568 21.30 13.44 -8.95
N GLY A 569 22.05 13.72 -10.01
CA GLY A 569 22.71 12.72 -10.83
C GLY A 569 21.84 12.25 -12.00
N ARG A 570 22.45 11.61 -12.97
CA ARG A 570 21.70 11.06 -14.09
C ARG A 570 20.98 9.77 -13.68
N PRO A 571 19.83 9.46 -14.28
CA PRO A 571 19.20 8.16 -14.09
C PRO A 571 20.14 7.01 -14.49
N LYS A 572 20.18 5.95 -13.70
CA LYS A 572 20.99 4.77 -13.99
C LYS A 572 20.12 3.73 -14.68
N VAL A 573 20.61 3.12 -15.75
CA VAL A 573 19.88 2.12 -16.52
C VAL A 573 20.12 0.74 -15.93
N LEU A 574 19.04 0.07 -15.53
CA LEU A 574 19.08 -1.25 -14.88
C LEU A 574 18.71 -2.39 -15.85
N GLN A 575 18.56 -2.10 -17.14
CA GLN A 575 18.31 -3.08 -18.18
C GLN A 575 19.63 -3.56 -18.79
N LYS A 576 19.74 -4.87 -19.05
CA LYS A 576 20.95 -5.48 -19.61
C LYS A 576 21.07 -5.15 -21.11
N GLU A 577 22.32 -4.97 -21.56
CA GLU A 577 22.67 -4.84 -22.98
C GLU A 577 21.92 -3.72 -23.70
N LYS A 578 21.66 -2.62 -23.02
CA LYS A 578 21.04 -1.45 -23.62
C LYS A 578 22.11 -0.47 -24.08
N PHE A 579 22.15 -0.17 -25.37
CA PHE A 579 22.99 0.87 -25.90
C PHE A 579 22.22 2.18 -25.88
N TYR A 580 22.75 3.15 -25.16
CA TYR A 580 22.21 4.49 -25.13
C TYR A 580 23.32 5.51 -24.97
N CYS A 581 23.07 6.73 -25.43
CA CYS A 581 24.02 7.81 -25.30
C CYS A 581 23.40 9.03 -24.63
N LEU A 582 24.26 9.80 -23.98
CA LEU A 582 23.87 11.06 -23.37
C LEU A 582 23.93 12.17 -24.44
N LEU A 583 22.80 12.84 -24.61
CA LEU A 583 22.66 13.98 -25.53
C LEU A 583 22.49 15.25 -24.71
N PHE A 584 23.52 16.09 -24.72
CA PHE A 584 23.53 17.34 -23.94
C PHE A 584 23.05 18.50 -24.79
N HIS A 585 22.27 19.36 -24.20
CA HIS A 585 21.80 20.62 -24.76
C HIS A 585 21.88 21.69 -23.66
N HIS A 586 21.78 22.95 -24.03
CA HIS A 586 21.85 24.03 -23.05
C HIS A 586 20.68 24.02 -22.09
N GLN A 587 19.50 23.54 -22.54
CA GLN A 587 18.26 23.60 -21.79
C GLN A 587 17.72 22.25 -21.32
N TYR A 588 18.28 21.12 -21.77
CA TYR A 588 17.89 19.79 -21.33
C TYR A 588 18.96 18.74 -21.63
N VAL A 589 18.85 17.60 -20.98
CA VAL A 589 19.73 16.42 -21.21
C VAL A 589 18.85 15.21 -21.43
N SER A 590 19.19 14.36 -22.37
CA SER A 590 18.47 13.11 -22.61
C SER A 590 19.40 11.91 -22.68
N GLY A 591 18.87 10.74 -22.29
CA GLY A 591 19.51 9.45 -22.49
C GLY A 591 18.82 8.74 -23.63
N TYR A 592 19.39 8.78 -24.83
CA TYR A 592 18.79 8.27 -26.05
C TYR A 592 19.11 6.79 -26.26
N SER A 593 18.07 5.98 -26.40
CA SER A 593 18.21 4.54 -26.64
C SER A 593 18.11 4.22 -28.14
N TYR A 594 19.08 3.47 -28.65
CA TYR A 594 19.04 3.02 -30.05
C TYR A 594 17.96 1.95 -30.26
N ASP A 595 17.69 1.10 -29.28
CA ASP A 595 16.72 0.01 -29.44
C ASP A 595 15.29 0.50 -29.63
N ILE A 596 14.91 1.53 -28.87
CA ILE A 596 13.55 2.08 -28.95
C ILE A 596 13.48 3.34 -29.81
N GLN A 597 14.62 3.82 -30.29
CA GLN A 597 14.74 5.01 -31.15
C GLN A 597 14.10 6.26 -30.54
N MET A 598 14.19 6.40 -29.23
CA MET A 598 13.71 7.54 -28.45
C MET A 598 14.46 7.57 -27.12
N PRO A 599 14.40 8.70 -26.39
CA PRO A 599 15.01 8.74 -25.06
C PRO A 599 14.36 7.76 -24.08
N LEU A 600 15.16 7.14 -23.22
CA LEU A 600 14.68 6.45 -22.03
C LEU A 600 14.24 7.46 -20.97
N TRP A 601 14.89 8.61 -20.95
CA TRP A 601 14.61 9.72 -20.06
C TRP A 601 15.07 11.03 -20.67
N THR A 602 14.39 12.11 -20.28
CA THR A 602 14.77 13.49 -20.60
C THR A 602 14.68 14.30 -19.32
N ALA A 603 15.73 15.07 -19.02
CA ALA A 603 15.84 15.83 -17.77
C ALA A 603 16.01 17.31 -18.04
N TYR A 604 15.29 18.14 -17.33
CA TYR A 604 15.41 19.59 -17.39
C TYR A 604 14.85 20.23 -16.12
N THR A 605 15.26 21.46 -15.86
CA THR A 605 14.78 22.24 -14.72
C THR A 605 13.92 23.40 -15.21
N VAL A 606 12.74 23.52 -14.62
CA VAL A 606 11.82 24.63 -14.86
C VAL A 606 11.90 25.56 -13.66
N ASN A 607 12.35 26.78 -13.86
CA ASN A 607 12.40 27.80 -12.80
C ASN A 607 11.01 28.34 -12.53
N LYS A 608 10.82 28.97 -11.37
CA LYS A 608 9.55 29.62 -11.03
C LYS A 608 9.16 30.62 -12.10
N PRO A 609 8.01 30.46 -12.77
CA PRO A 609 7.57 31.40 -13.80
C PRO A 609 7.27 32.78 -13.21
N GLU A 610 7.66 33.83 -13.90
CA GLU A 610 7.34 35.21 -13.54
C GLU A 610 5.91 35.58 -13.90
N ASN A 611 5.36 34.93 -14.94
CA ASN A 611 4.05 35.21 -15.50
C ASN A 611 3.10 34.04 -15.18
N THR A 612 1.84 34.39 -14.82
CA THR A 612 0.80 33.39 -14.51
C THR A 612 0.05 32.87 -15.74
N SER A 613 0.30 33.46 -16.91
CA SER A 613 -0.35 33.04 -18.16
C SER A 613 0.16 31.68 -18.63
N PRO A 614 -0.70 30.85 -19.27
CA PRO A 614 -0.24 29.62 -19.91
C PRO A 614 0.78 29.92 -21.00
N LEU A 615 1.69 28.99 -21.23
CA LEU A 615 2.64 29.12 -22.34
C LEU A 615 1.91 29.04 -23.68
N PRO A 616 2.29 29.83 -24.68
CA PRO A 616 1.71 29.71 -26.01
C PRO A 616 2.12 28.39 -26.64
N PRO A 617 1.32 27.86 -27.60
CA PRO A 617 1.71 26.69 -28.36
C PRO A 617 3.02 26.92 -29.12
N THR A 618 3.71 25.82 -29.47
CA THR A 618 4.97 25.90 -30.23
C THR A 618 4.82 26.66 -31.54
N ALA A 619 5.65 27.69 -31.75
CA ALA A 619 5.57 28.55 -32.93
C ALA A 619 5.99 27.84 -34.20
N SER A 620 6.76 26.75 -34.13
CA SER A 620 7.22 25.99 -35.30
C SER A 620 7.08 24.50 -35.02
N ASP A 621 6.60 23.74 -35.99
CA ASP A 621 6.42 22.29 -35.96
C ASP A 621 7.42 21.54 -36.85
N CYS A 622 8.42 22.23 -37.38
CA CYS A 622 9.46 21.61 -38.20
C CYS A 622 10.32 20.66 -37.37
N LEU A 623 10.87 19.66 -38.01
CA LEU A 623 11.80 18.72 -37.40
C LEU A 623 13.13 18.76 -38.09
N ARG A 624 14.18 18.58 -37.32
CA ARG A 624 15.56 18.51 -37.80
C ARG A 624 16.16 17.17 -37.49
N PRO A 625 16.90 16.55 -38.41
CA PRO A 625 17.69 15.36 -38.08
C PRO A 625 18.73 15.68 -37.02
N ASP A 626 18.88 14.78 -36.04
CA ASP A 626 19.95 14.92 -35.04
C ASP A 626 21.22 14.28 -35.64
N VAL A 627 22.20 15.11 -35.91
CA VAL A 627 23.46 14.66 -36.56
C VAL A 627 24.33 13.78 -35.67
N ARG A 628 24.03 13.72 -34.38
CA ARG A 628 24.70 12.85 -33.41
C ARG A 628 24.22 11.41 -33.49
N ILE A 629 23.05 11.15 -34.06
CA ILE A 629 22.43 9.83 -34.14
C ILE A 629 22.50 9.30 -35.57
N PRO A 630 23.07 8.09 -35.81
CA PRO A 630 23.04 7.48 -37.15
C PRO A 630 21.59 7.26 -37.62
N ALA A 631 21.37 7.47 -38.92
CA ALA A 631 20.05 7.37 -39.53
C ALA A 631 19.36 6.03 -39.27
N ALA A 632 20.12 4.94 -39.21
CA ALA A 632 19.58 3.60 -38.94
C ALA A 632 18.95 3.48 -37.54
N TRP A 633 19.33 4.31 -36.58
CA TRP A 633 18.87 4.27 -35.20
C TRP A 633 18.06 5.50 -34.82
N SER A 634 17.68 6.30 -35.81
CA SER A 634 16.88 7.50 -35.64
C SER A 634 15.47 7.31 -36.14
N GLN A 635 14.52 8.00 -35.51
CA GLN A 635 13.20 8.18 -36.11
C GLN A 635 13.34 9.04 -37.35
N ASN A 636 12.51 8.76 -38.35
CA ASN A 636 12.40 9.55 -39.56
C ASN A 636 11.24 10.53 -39.43
N CYS A 637 11.40 11.74 -40.00
CA CYS A 637 10.29 12.71 -40.05
C CYS A 637 9.10 12.17 -40.86
N SER A 638 9.35 11.24 -41.79
CA SER A 638 8.33 10.62 -42.63
C SER A 638 7.58 9.45 -41.94
N ASP A 639 7.97 9.05 -40.72
CA ASP A 639 7.35 7.95 -40.01
C ASP A 639 5.90 8.27 -39.54
N TYR A 640 5.55 9.52 -39.50
CA TYR A 640 4.27 10.03 -39.02
C TYR A 640 3.51 10.78 -40.12
N PRO A 641 2.96 10.09 -41.13
CA PRO A 641 2.20 10.74 -42.18
C PRO A 641 0.92 11.37 -41.64
N GLU A 642 0.46 12.44 -42.27
CA GLU A 642 -0.77 13.12 -41.91
C GLU A 642 -1.98 12.19 -42.08
N GLY A 643 -2.99 12.40 -41.27
CA GLY A 643 -4.25 11.67 -41.31
C GLY A 643 -4.33 10.42 -40.41
N LEU A 644 -3.25 10.03 -39.74
CA LEU A 644 -3.24 8.93 -38.75
C LEU A 644 -3.63 9.43 -37.36
N THR A 645 -4.18 8.54 -36.53
CA THR A 645 -4.49 8.83 -35.12
C THR A 645 -3.20 8.94 -34.29
N LEU A 646 -2.14 8.24 -34.71
CA LEU A 646 -0.83 8.29 -34.07
C LEU A 646 0.03 9.35 -34.77
N THR A 647 0.52 10.30 -33.98
CA THR A 647 1.40 11.36 -34.43
C THR A 647 2.67 11.36 -33.55
N HIS A 648 3.39 12.44 -33.50
CA HIS A 648 4.55 12.59 -32.63
C HIS A 648 4.36 13.81 -31.73
N SER A 649 5.07 13.79 -30.60
CA SER A 649 5.23 14.95 -29.74
C SER A 649 6.64 14.95 -29.17
N PHE A 650 6.93 15.92 -28.34
CA PHE A 650 8.28 16.15 -27.79
C PHE A 650 8.32 15.80 -26.30
N LEU A 651 9.40 15.15 -25.85
CA LEU A 651 9.65 14.95 -24.43
C LEU A 651 10.04 16.26 -23.76
N TYR A 652 11.03 16.97 -24.30
CA TYR A 652 11.31 18.34 -23.88
C TYR A 652 10.48 19.30 -24.71
N PRO A 653 9.62 20.13 -24.08
CA PRO A 653 8.71 21.00 -24.83
C PRO A 653 9.47 22.12 -25.56
N PRO A 654 9.33 22.24 -26.89
CA PRO A 654 10.04 23.30 -27.62
C PRO A 654 9.64 24.72 -27.23
N ASN A 655 8.42 24.92 -26.72
CA ASN A 655 7.94 26.24 -26.29
C ASN A 655 8.43 26.68 -24.90
N TYR A 656 9.30 25.88 -24.26
CA TYR A 656 9.97 26.26 -23.00
C TYR A 656 11.24 27.07 -23.20
N ASN A 657 11.53 27.48 -24.43
CA ASN A 657 12.77 28.11 -24.78
C ASN A 657 12.75 29.62 -24.57
N SER A 658 13.88 30.21 -24.18
CA SER A 658 14.04 31.64 -23.97
C SER A 658 14.51 32.39 -25.23
N SER A 659 14.94 31.65 -26.25
CA SER A 659 15.40 32.22 -27.52
C SER A 659 15.03 31.35 -28.71
N ASP A 660 15.01 31.94 -29.92
CA ASP A 660 14.71 31.17 -31.13
C ASP A 660 15.74 30.08 -31.42
N LEU A 661 17.01 30.28 -31.03
CA LEU A 661 18.06 29.28 -31.21
C LEU A 661 17.83 28.05 -30.32
N GLU A 662 17.41 28.25 -29.09
CA GLU A 662 17.09 27.16 -28.18
C GLU A 662 15.87 26.36 -28.65
N LEU A 663 14.92 27.02 -29.32
CA LEU A 663 13.77 26.34 -29.91
C LEU A 663 14.22 25.24 -30.89
N TYR A 664 15.19 25.55 -31.75
CA TYR A 664 15.68 24.59 -32.74
C TYR A 664 16.49 23.44 -32.10
N ASP A 665 17.06 23.64 -30.93
CA ASP A 665 17.73 22.59 -30.19
C ASP A 665 16.72 21.54 -29.63
N ALA A 666 15.47 21.91 -29.56
CA ALA A 666 14.37 21.00 -29.12
C ALA A 666 13.65 20.34 -30.29
N LEU A 667 13.69 20.94 -31.49
CA LEU A 667 12.99 20.42 -32.68
C LEU A 667 13.84 19.35 -33.39
N LEU A 668 14.30 18.36 -32.64
CA LEU A 668 15.18 17.30 -33.11
C LEU A 668 14.46 15.93 -33.16
N THR A 669 14.83 15.09 -34.11
CA THR A 669 14.33 13.72 -34.21
C THR A 669 14.70 12.88 -33.00
N SER A 670 15.70 13.26 -32.22
CA SER A 670 16.05 12.61 -30.95
C SER A 670 15.18 13.00 -29.78
N ASN A 671 14.32 14.00 -29.93
CA ASN A 671 13.44 14.50 -28.86
C ASN A 671 11.95 14.18 -29.13
N ILE A 672 11.65 13.38 -30.14
CA ILE A 672 10.27 13.05 -30.46
C ILE A 672 9.90 11.65 -29.95
N VAL A 673 8.61 11.49 -29.66
CA VAL A 673 8.03 10.21 -29.24
C VAL A 673 6.71 10.00 -29.98
N PRO A 674 6.33 8.73 -30.26
CA PRO A 674 5.01 8.44 -30.84
C PRO A 674 3.91 8.81 -29.87
N MET A 675 2.89 9.49 -30.34
CA MET A 675 1.81 9.95 -29.46
C MET A 675 0.49 10.00 -30.19
N TYR A 676 -0.56 9.42 -29.56
CA TYR A 676 -1.93 9.57 -30.07
C TYR A 676 -2.36 11.03 -29.96
N LYS A 677 -3.12 11.49 -30.94
CA LYS A 677 -3.65 12.86 -30.94
C LYS A 677 -4.48 13.19 -29.71
N ALA A 678 -5.28 12.21 -29.25
CA ALA A 678 -6.07 12.37 -28.03
C ALA A 678 -5.19 12.55 -26.79
N PHE A 679 -4.10 11.80 -26.71
CA PHE A 679 -3.15 11.93 -25.61
C PHE A 679 -2.33 13.21 -25.70
N LYS A 680 -2.06 13.71 -26.90
CA LYS A 680 -1.35 14.97 -27.10
C LYS A 680 -2.09 16.15 -26.47
N ASP A 681 -3.42 16.13 -26.42
CA ASP A 681 -4.21 17.13 -25.71
C ASP A 681 -3.86 17.19 -24.21
N ILE A 682 -3.68 16.02 -23.59
CA ILE A 682 -3.26 15.90 -22.19
C ILE A 682 -1.81 16.40 -22.04
N TRP A 683 -0.92 15.92 -22.92
CA TRP A 683 0.50 16.22 -22.88
C TRP A 683 0.80 17.70 -23.02
N ASP A 684 0.18 18.34 -24.01
CA ASP A 684 0.34 19.78 -24.27
C ASP A 684 -0.23 20.61 -23.12
N TYR A 685 -1.42 20.28 -22.63
CA TYR A 685 -2.02 21.00 -21.50
C TYR A 685 -1.17 20.84 -20.22
N PHE A 686 -0.66 19.67 -19.98
CA PHE A 686 0.23 19.43 -18.85
C PHE A 686 1.43 20.36 -18.89
N HIS A 687 2.12 20.43 -20.02
CA HIS A 687 3.32 21.27 -20.13
C HIS A 687 3.02 22.77 -20.20
N ASN A 688 1.96 23.15 -20.87
CA ASN A 688 1.64 24.56 -21.06
C ASN A 688 0.99 25.20 -19.82
N VAL A 689 0.25 24.43 -19.02
CA VAL A 689 -0.52 24.94 -17.90
C VAL A 689 -0.11 24.32 -16.56
N LEU A 690 -0.19 23.00 -16.45
CA LEU A 690 -0.02 22.30 -15.15
C LEU A 690 1.43 22.37 -14.65
N LEU A 691 2.39 22.11 -15.50
CA LEU A 691 3.81 22.16 -15.13
C LEU A 691 4.21 23.57 -14.70
N GLN A 692 3.70 24.60 -15.37
CA GLN A 692 3.93 25.99 -15.00
C GLN A 692 3.33 26.30 -13.61
N LYS A 693 2.14 25.78 -13.34
CA LYS A 693 1.46 25.92 -12.05
C LYS A 693 2.26 25.26 -10.94
N TYR A 694 2.73 24.03 -11.15
CA TYR A 694 3.50 23.28 -10.15
C TYR A 694 4.88 23.94 -9.91
N ALA A 695 5.50 24.46 -10.95
CA ALA A 695 6.76 25.19 -10.81
C ALA A 695 6.58 26.48 -9.98
N ARG A 696 5.45 27.18 -10.15
CA ARG A 696 5.12 28.35 -9.32
C ARG A 696 4.91 27.99 -7.85
N GLU A 697 4.14 26.96 -7.59
CA GLU A 697 3.80 26.51 -6.24
C GLU A 697 5.03 26.02 -5.47
N ARG A 698 6.01 25.45 -6.18
CA ARG A 698 7.16 24.75 -5.60
C ARG A 698 8.49 25.51 -5.75
N ASN A 699 8.45 26.75 -6.22
CA ASN A 699 9.65 27.55 -6.49
C ASN A 699 10.60 26.86 -7.47
N GLY A 700 10.06 26.37 -8.57
CA GLY A 700 10.77 25.61 -9.57
C GLY A 700 10.69 24.12 -9.36
N VAL A 701 10.86 23.35 -10.42
CA VAL A 701 10.87 21.89 -10.39
C VAL A 701 11.93 21.33 -11.33
N ASN A 702 12.57 20.25 -10.95
CA ASN A 702 13.36 19.43 -11.88
C ASN A 702 12.43 18.38 -12.48
N VAL A 703 12.44 18.24 -13.80
CA VAL A 703 11.58 17.32 -14.53
C VAL A 703 12.41 16.19 -15.11
N ILE A 704 11.97 14.95 -14.89
CA ILE A 704 12.46 13.80 -15.63
C ILE A 704 11.24 13.11 -16.24
N SER A 705 11.29 12.88 -17.55
CA SER A 705 10.15 12.38 -18.32
C SER A 705 10.61 11.36 -19.34
N GLY A 706 9.74 10.42 -19.67
CA GLY A 706 10.08 9.40 -20.66
C GLY A 706 8.93 8.41 -20.93
N PRO A 707 9.17 7.45 -21.83
CA PRO A 707 8.20 6.42 -22.17
C PRO A 707 8.23 5.24 -21.20
N VAL A 708 7.09 4.53 -21.14
CA VAL A 708 6.95 3.26 -20.42
C VAL A 708 6.37 2.23 -21.39
N PHE A 709 6.91 1.02 -21.36
CA PHE A 709 6.43 -0.13 -22.13
C PHE A 709 6.06 -1.25 -21.16
N ASP A 710 4.77 -1.51 -20.99
CA ASP A 710 4.24 -2.54 -20.12
C ASP A 710 3.01 -3.20 -20.75
N TYR A 711 3.21 -3.88 -21.87
CA TYR A 711 2.14 -4.51 -22.64
C TYR A 711 1.54 -5.72 -21.94
N ASN A 712 2.31 -6.39 -21.09
CA ASN A 712 1.84 -7.52 -20.29
C ASN A 712 1.33 -7.10 -18.91
N TYR A 713 1.20 -5.81 -18.63
CA TYR A 713 0.65 -5.22 -17.40
C TYR A 713 1.16 -5.85 -16.10
N ASP A 714 2.44 -6.23 -16.08
CA ASP A 714 3.08 -6.82 -14.90
C ASP A 714 3.75 -5.80 -13.96
N GLY A 715 3.73 -4.52 -14.33
CA GLY A 715 4.35 -3.45 -13.52
C GLY A 715 5.86 -3.34 -13.68
N HIS A 716 6.46 -4.08 -14.60
CA HIS A 716 7.89 -4.05 -14.92
C HIS A 716 8.11 -3.72 -16.39
N PHE A 717 9.30 -3.20 -16.71
CA PHE A 717 9.64 -2.89 -18.09
C PHE A 717 9.58 -4.15 -18.96
N ASP A 718 9.09 -3.97 -20.19
CA ASP A 718 8.97 -5.07 -21.16
C ASP A 718 10.32 -5.41 -21.80
N SER A 719 10.52 -6.70 -22.09
CA SER A 719 11.54 -7.15 -23.03
C SER A 719 11.08 -6.82 -24.47
N PRO A 720 11.99 -6.77 -25.45
CA PRO A 720 11.60 -6.49 -26.85
C PRO A 720 10.50 -7.41 -27.39
N ASP A 721 10.48 -8.67 -26.97
CA ASP A 721 9.49 -9.66 -27.43
C ASP A 721 8.08 -9.40 -26.88
N GLU A 722 7.96 -8.65 -25.80
CA GLU A 722 6.68 -8.38 -25.15
C GLU A 722 5.95 -7.16 -25.76
N ILE A 723 6.64 -6.35 -26.55
CA ILE A 723 6.06 -5.18 -27.20
C ILE A 723 5.16 -5.60 -28.33
N LYS A 724 3.90 -5.16 -28.28
CA LYS A 724 2.85 -5.60 -29.22
C LYS A 724 2.52 -4.60 -30.32
N GLN A 725 2.94 -3.33 -30.18
CA GLN A 725 2.60 -2.32 -31.16
C GLN A 725 3.82 -1.44 -31.49
N TYR A 726 3.99 -1.23 -32.80
CA TYR A 726 5.03 -0.36 -33.35
C TYR A 726 4.37 0.69 -34.23
N VAL A 727 5.05 1.80 -34.43
CA VAL A 727 4.65 2.81 -35.43
C VAL A 727 4.64 2.09 -36.80
N ASN A 728 3.62 2.37 -37.61
CA ASN A 728 3.36 1.65 -38.88
C ASN A 728 4.60 1.55 -39.77
N ASN A 729 4.97 0.33 -40.14
CA ASN A 729 6.13 0.01 -40.99
C ASN A 729 7.49 0.44 -40.40
N THR A 730 7.59 0.54 -39.09
CA THR A 730 8.81 0.93 -38.41
C THR A 730 9.18 -0.04 -37.31
N LYS A 731 10.35 0.14 -36.70
CA LYS A 731 10.82 -0.56 -35.51
C LYS A 731 10.64 0.29 -34.24
N ILE A 732 9.91 1.38 -34.31
CA ILE A 732 9.69 2.28 -33.20
C ILE A 732 8.52 1.75 -32.36
N PRO A 733 8.76 1.30 -31.11
CA PRO A 733 7.68 0.80 -30.27
C PRO A 733 6.80 1.94 -29.77
N VAL A 734 5.50 1.67 -29.63
CA VAL A 734 4.55 2.62 -29.09
C VAL A 734 4.47 2.45 -27.57
N PRO A 735 4.77 3.50 -26.80
CA PRO A 735 4.68 3.42 -25.33
C PRO A 735 3.26 3.14 -24.85
N THR A 736 3.13 2.37 -23.76
CA THR A 736 1.83 2.16 -23.09
C THR A 736 1.50 3.31 -22.14
N HIS A 737 2.52 4.00 -21.65
CA HIS A 737 2.40 5.13 -20.73
C HIS A 737 3.52 6.12 -20.98
N TYR A 738 3.35 7.33 -20.47
CA TYR A 738 4.42 8.30 -20.32
C TYR A 738 4.53 8.70 -18.86
N TYR A 739 5.75 8.71 -18.32
CA TYR A 739 5.98 9.12 -16.94
C TYR A 739 6.53 10.52 -16.86
N VAL A 740 6.23 11.21 -15.78
CA VAL A 740 6.81 12.51 -15.42
C VAL A 740 7.11 12.50 -13.93
N ILE A 741 8.34 12.89 -13.57
CA ILE A 741 8.78 13.04 -12.18
C ILE A 741 9.14 14.50 -11.97
N LEU A 742 8.45 15.17 -11.05
CA LEU A 742 8.69 16.55 -10.67
C LEU A 742 9.33 16.58 -9.29
N THR A 743 10.59 16.99 -9.20
CA THR A 743 11.33 17.06 -7.94
C THR A 743 11.59 18.50 -7.57
N SER A 744 11.35 18.85 -6.32
CA SER A 744 11.55 20.19 -5.79
C SER A 744 12.12 20.12 -4.37
N CYS A 745 12.47 21.26 -3.81
CA CYS A 745 12.87 21.33 -2.41
C CYS A 745 11.61 21.33 -1.53
N LYS A 746 11.60 20.55 -0.49
CA LYS A 746 10.48 20.52 0.48
C LYS A 746 10.26 21.90 1.10
N ASN A 747 11.35 22.61 1.39
CA ASN A 747 11.32 24.02 1.75
C ASN A 747 11.24 24.87 0.49
N THR A 748 10.07 25.43 0.20
CA THR A 748 9.80 26.18 -1.03
C THR A 748 10.54 27.52 -1.12
N SER A 749 11.25 27.94 -0.08
CA SER A 749 12.14 29.11 -0.14
C SER A 749 13.43 28.79 -0.90
N HIS A 750 13.73 27.53 -1.18
CA HIS A 750 14.87 27.08 -1.95
C HIS A 750 14.45 26.51 -3.30
N THR A 751 15.34 26.62 -4.28
CA THR A 751 15.11 26.05 -5.62
C THR A 751 15.59 24.59 -5.67
N PRO A 752 15.16 23.80 -6.67
CA PRO A 752 15.62 22.41 -6.82
C PRO A 752 17.13 22.29 -6.98
N LEU A 753 17.80 23.29 -7.56
CA LEU A 753 19.24 23.29 -7.77
C LEU A 753 20.03 23.68 -6.52
N ASN A 754 19.39 24.32 -5.57
CA ASN A 754 20.02 24.84 -4.35
C ASN A 754 19.25 24.38 -3.11
N CYS A 755 19.02 23.06 -3.03
CA CYS A 755 18.30 22.42 -1.94
C CYS A 755 19.26 21.56 -1.12
N SER A 756 19.60 22.05 0.07
CA SER A 756 20.43 21.29 1.03
C SER A 756 19.56 20.44 1.98
N GLU A 757 18.25 20.66 1.95
CA GLU A 757 17.28 19.96 2.79
C GLU A 757 16.60 18.81 2.04
N SER A 758 15.61 18.21 2.66
CA SER A 758 14.83 17.10 2.07
C SER A 758 14.13 17.54 0.77
N LEU A 759 14.09 16.63 -0.18
CA LEU A 759 13.38 16.82 -1.44
C LEU A 759 11.90 16.48 -1.30
N ASP A 760 11.10 17.01 -2.21
CA ASP A 760 9.69 16.69 -2.39
C ASP A 760 9.46 16.23 -3.83
N VAL A 761 8.48 15.40 -4.08
CA VAL A 761 8.26 14.80 -5.39
C VAL A 761 6.79 14.70 -5.75
N LEU A 762 6.49 14.91 -7.03
CA LEU A 762 5.23 14.52 -7.67
C LEU A 762 5.60 13.65 -8.86
N SER A 763 4.97 12.48 -8.97
CA SER A 763 5.20 11.60 -10.11
C SER A 763 3.88 11.15 -10.72
N PHE A 764 3.86 10.99 -12.02
CA PHE A 764 2.68 10.57 -12.78
C PHE A 764 3.10 9.51 -13.80
N ILE A 765 2.25 8.50 -13.95
CA ILE A 765 2.36 7.49 -15.02
C ILE A 765 1.04 7.57 -15.78
N ILE A 766 1.03 8.29 -16.88
CA ILE A 766 -0.20 8.61 -17.60
C ILE A 766 -0.40 7.59 -18.74
N PRO A 767 -1.54 6.87 -18.77
CA PRO A 767 -1.80 5.89 -19.83
C PRO A 767 -1.82 6.55 -21.21
N HIS A 768 -1.11 5.97 -22.14
CA HIS A 768 -1.07 6.41 -23.52
C HIS A 768 -2.20 5.75 -24.30
N ARG A 769 -3.37 6.39 -24.29
CA ARG A 769 -4.59 5.86 -24.91
C ARG A 769 -5.00 6.65 -26.15
N PRO A 770 -5.61 5.97 -27.13
CA PRO A 770 -6.06 6.63 -28.36
C PRO A 770 -7.33 7.47 -28.20
N ASP A 771 -8.00 7.43 -27.06
CA ASP A 771 -9.20 8.20 -26.73
C ASP A 771 -9.16 8.72 -25.29
N ASN A 772 -10.03 9.64 -24.96
CA ASN A 772 -10.15 10.24 -23.61
C ASN A 772 -11.49 9.88 -22.96
N THR A 773 -12.02 8.70 -23.25
CA THR A 773 -13.29 8.21 -22.69
C THR A 773 -13.24 8.03 -21.17
N GLU A 774 -12.05 7.73 -20.62
CA GLU A 774 -11.86 7.63 -19.17
C GLU A 774 -12.31 8.90 -18.44
N SER A 775 -12.09 10.07 -19.04
CA SER A 775 -12.40 11.37 -18.42
C SER A 775 -13.75 11.94 -18.89
N CYS A 776 -14.49 11.22 -19.71
CA CYS A 776 -15.72 11.74 -20.32
C CYS A 776 -15.52 13.13 -20.92
N ALA A 777 -14.44 13.27 -21.70
CA ALA A 777 -13.94 14.55 -22.19
C ALA A 777 -14.81 15.23 -23.25
N GLU A 778 -15.73 14.50 -23.85
CA GLU A 778 -16.63 15.04 -24.87
C GLU A 778 -17.44 16.19 -24.31
N ASN A 779 -17.44 17.33 -25.00
CA ASN A 779 -18.11 18.58 -24.60
C ASN A 779 -17.53 19.24 -23.34
N LYS A 780 -16.32 18.89 -22.95
CA LYS A 780 -15.59 19.52 -21.84
C LYS A 780 -14.36 20.24 -22.35
N THR A 781 -14.01 21.35 -21.69
CA THR A 781 -12.75 22.04 -21.95
C THR A 781 -11.59 21.35 -21.26
N LEU A 782 -10.37 21.52 -21.74
CA LEU A 782 -9.18 20.90 -21.16
C LEU A 782 -9.02 21.23 -19.67
N SER A 783 -9.35 22.45 -19.27
CA SER A 783 -9.27 22.88 -17.85
C SER A 783 -10.26 22.14 -16.93
N GLU A 784 -11.29 21.52 -17.49
CA GLU A 784 -12.31 20.80 -16.71
C GLU A 784 -11.90 19.36 -16.40
N TRP A 785 -10.99 18.74 -17.18
CA TRP A 785 -10.76 17.30 -17.02
C TRP A 785 -9.29 16.88 -17.01
N VAL A 786 -8.36 17.65 -17.61
CA VAL A 786 -6.99 17.15 -17.79
C VAL A 786 -6.25 17.01 -16.47
N GLU A 787 -6.32 18.00 -15.59
CA GLU A 787 -5.64 17.92 -14.28
C GLU A 787 -6.16 16.74 -13.45
N GLU A 788 -7.47 16.54 -13.43
CA GLU A 788 -8.08 15.41 -12.72
C GLU A 788 -7.57 14.07 -13.28
N ARG A 789 -7.50 13.96 -14.62
CA ARG A 789 -6.98 12.77 -15.29
C ARG A 789 -5.52 12.50 -14.92
N VAL A 790 -4.69 13.51 -14.94
CA VAL A 790 -3.26 13.39 -14.60
C VAL A 790 -3.08 13.00 -13.13
N GLN A 791 -3.80 13.67 -12.24
CA GLN A 791 -3.71 13.40 -10.80
C GLN A 791 -4.27 12.02 -10.43
N ALA A 792 -5.25 11.51 -11.16
CA ALA A 792 -5.76 10.16 -10.98
C ALA A 792 -4.68 9.10 -11.24
N HIS A 793 -3.71 9.42 -12.08
CA HIS A 793 -2.60 8.54 -12.43
C HIS A 793 -1.29 8.95 -11.75
N SER A 794 -1.38 9.50 -10.55
CA SER A 794 -0.21 9.73 -9.70
C SER A 794 0.47 8.40 -9.37
N ALA A 795 1.75 8.46 -9.09
CA ALA A 795 2.53 7.26 -8.81
C ALA A 795 3.68 7.60 -7.87
N ARG A 796 4.29 6.57 -7.31
CA ARG A 796 5.55 6.70 -6.60
C ARG A 796 6.68 6.71 -7.62
N VAL A 797 7.79 7.36 -7.27
CA VAL A 797 9.02 7.26 -8.08
C VAL A 797 9.42 5.79 -8.23
N ARG A 798 9.23 5.00 -7.18
CA ARG A 798 9.54 3.56 -7.23
C ARG A 798 8.73 2.83 -8.31
N ASP A 799 7.48 3.18 -8.51
CA ASP A 799 6.66 2.63 -9.60
C ASP A 799 7.24 2.96 -10.97
N VAL A 800 7.71 4.21 -11.13
CA VAL A 800 8.37 4.64 -12.37
C VAL A 800 9.66 3.85 -12.60
N GLU A 801 10.46 3.66 -11.55
CA GLU A 801 11.72 2.92 -11.65
C GLU A 801 11.50 1.50 -12.15
N LEU A 802 10.50 0.82 -11.63
CA LEU A 802 10.17 -0.55 -12.02
C LEU A 802 9.66 -0.64 -13.47
N LEU A 803 8.83 0.30 -13.87
CA LEU A 803 8.26 0.34 -15.22
C LEU A 803 9.25 0.77 -16.29
N ALA A 804 10.16 1.67 -15.96
CA ALA A 804 11.11 2.24 -16.91
C ALA A 804 12.46 1.52 -16.89
N GLY A 805 12.74 0.70 -15.87
CA GLY A 805 14.03 0.04 -15.73
C GLY A 805 15.16 1.00 -15.40
N LEU A 806 14.87 2.02 -14.61
CA LEU A 806 15.80 3.08 -14.23
C LEU A 806 15.91 3.17 -12.70
N ASP A 807 16.97 3.87 -12.24
CA ASP A 807 17.13 4.21 -10.83
C ASP A 807 17.55 5.68 -10.72
N PHE A 808 16.87 6.41 -9.84
CA PHE A 808 17.04 7.85 -9.69
C PHE A 808 17.70 8.21 -8.35
N TYR A 809 18.15 9.45 -8.21
CA TYR A 809 18.68 10.05 -6.98
C TYR A 809 19.92 9.35 -6.40
N GLN A 810 20.82 8.87 -7.25
CA GLN A 810 22.04 8.18 -6.79
C GLN A 810 23.17 9.14 -6.40
N GLU A 811 23.09 10.41 -6.76
CA GLU A 811 24.11 11.41 -6.44
C GLU A 811 23.54 12.50 -5.53
N ARG A 812 23.14 12.10 -4.34
CA ARG A 812 22.58 12.99 -3.34
C ARG A 812 23.18 12.65 -1.96
N ASN A 813 23.32 13.67 -1.09
CA ASN A 813 24.01 13.54 0.20
C ASN A 813 23.17 12.83 1.29
N GLU A 814 21.85 12.71 1.13
CA GLU A 814 21.03 11.99 2.08
C GLU A 814 21.41 10.50 2.13
N SER A 815 21.15 9.86 3.26
CA SER A 815 21.31 8.43 3.38
C SER A 815 20.45 7.68 2.36
N VAL A 816 20.85 6.48 1.98
CA VAL A 816 20.07 5.66 1.04
C VAL A 816 18.65 5.44 1.56
N SER A 817 18.50 5.23 2.87
CA SER A 817 17.20 5.05 3.51
C SER A 817 16.27 6.25 3.29
N GLU A 818 16.76 7.48 3.42
CA GLU A 818 15.98 8.70 3.17
C GLU A 818 15.56 8.82 1.70
N ILE A 819 16.44 8.43 0.77
CA ILE A 819 16.12 8.40 -0.65
C ILE A 819 15.04 7.35 -0.94
N LEU A 820 15.10 6.20 -0.30
CA LEU A 820 14.05 5.17 -0.43
C LEU A 820 12.70 5.67 0.08
N ARG A 821 12.69 6.46 1.14
CA ARG A 821 11.46 7.11 1.64
C ARG A 821 10.88 8.07 0.60
N LEU A 822 11.73 8.87 -0.04
CA LEU A 822 11.30 9.76 -1.12
C LEU A 822 10.70 8.97 -2.28
N LYS A 823 11.34 7.88 -2.69
CA LYS A 823 10.90 7.03 -3.80
C LYS A 823 9.58 6.31 -3.54
N THR A 824 9.26 6.03 -2.28
CA THR A 824 8.03 5.32 -1.90
C THR A 824 6.89 6.26 -1.53
N PHE A 825 7.13 7.56 -1.53
CA PHE A 825 6.12 8.57 -1.28
C PHE A 825 5.12 8.64 -2.43
N LEU A 826 3.83 8.61 -2.10
CA LEU A 826 2.75 8.80 -3.07
C LEU A 826 2.06 10.14 -2.80
N PRO A 827 2.08 11.08 -3.75
CA PRO A 827 1.33 12.33 -3.59
C PRO A 827 -0.19 12.03 -3.63
N ILE A 828 -0.94 12.65 -2.72
CA ILE A 828 -2.39 12.49 -2.61
C ILE A 828 -3.03 13.84 -2.92
N PHE A 829 -3.93 13.83 -3.90
CA PHE A 829 -4.61 15.04 -4.39
C PHE A 829 -6.07 15.12 -3.95
N GLU A 830 -6.63 14.03 -3.40
CA GLU A 830 -8.04 13.98 -3.06
C GLU A 830 -8.34 14.72 -1.77
N THR A 831 -9.21 15.74 -1.89
CA THR A 831 -9.77 16.43 -0.74
C THR A 831 -11.10 15.77 -0.39
N GLU A 832 -11.36 15.55 0.91
CA GLU A 832 -12.67 15.13 1.35
C GLU A 832 -13.67 16.23 0.94
N SER A 833 -14.60 15.89 0.07
CA SER A 833 -15.78 16.74 -0.14
C SER A 833 -16.69 16.54 1.07
N ASN A 834 -16.94 17.62 1.80
CA ASN A 834 -17.86 17.64 2.94
C ASN A 834 -19.28 17.25 2.51
#